data_d5c72565279d9f39d18807fbc4a5f6e7
#
_entry.id   d5c72565279d9f39d18807fbc4a5f6e7
#
_cell.length_a   1.000
_cell.length_b   1.000
_cell.length_c   1.000
_cell.angle_alpha   90.00
_cell.angle_beta   90.00
_cell.angle_gamma   90.00
#
_symmetry.space_group_name_H-M   'P 1'
#
loop_
_entity.id
_entity.type
_entity.pdbx_description
1 polymer ?
#
loop_
_entity_poly.entity_id
_entity_poly.type
_entity_poly.pdbx_seq_one_letter_code
_entity_poly.pdbx_strand_id
1 'polypeptide(L)'
;MNEPAGDAPSVFTRWASGVHRHRGRVLAGTLALLAAALWLLLQGGALTTGTIDGIEAARAESLARGAAAGSNDQTLAVIFHRDDWTAEDPRFTQAVTQVLARVGRLPEVESVVSPVDAPPAIRARFVAKTGHDLLALVRLKGGEREATAAFPAVREALEDPRFQTTLTGKVAFLDALNQLLEHDLLRAELLSFPLALVVLLWVFRTVVAAVLPLVVGGLAVLCGVAGVLLLSRYTNMAQYTLNVVSLIGLGVAIDYSLFIVSRFRAELAAGLTTERALMRTLDTAGRAVAFSGLAVAVGLGGLLFFRGSYLSAMGLGGALVVAFAVLFALTVLPALLSWLGPRVDRGRLPFTRGAGRGGLWHALATWVMRHPWWVLLPTLALLLAMGLPFRRLELAATDITALPEDTPARQGAERLARLFPREAATRVLVAVEFPSGNPLTPERAGALFDASRRIAALPGVLGVESAVDLVPGMDRATVQRLAAAPPQAMPPELAASRAAYLTGSVAVMQVLTSAPPSSREARDLVRTLRENRVVGDGRWVVGGQTATDVDAGAFVRHHTPAAVGFVMGMTCLVLFVLLRSVVLPLKALLMNVLSLAGSFGALVWIFQEGHLHRLLRFEPGPIEPSLPILLFCALFGLSMDYEVLLLSRIREEWLRTGDNTHAVAEGLERTGGLITSAAAIMVAVFAAFSLASVVVVKAMGVGMAIAVALDATLVRVLIVPAMMRLMGDLNWWGPGHRGRPHVRAEGTEVRP
;
A
#
# COMPACT_ATOMS: atom_id res chain seq x y z
N MET A 1 -4.04 -56.88 -2.91
CA MET A 1 -4.16 -55.41 -3.12
C MET A 1 -3.20 -55.04 -4.26
N ASN A 2 -3.73 -55.12 -5.49
CA ASN A 2 -2.99 -54.81 -6.71
C ASN A 2 -2.81 -53.30 -6.85
N GLU A 3 -1.54 -52.84 -6.87
CA GLU A 3 -1.20 -51.48 -7.30
C GLU A 3 -1.66 -51.32 -8.77
N PRO A 4 -2.37 -50.23 -9.12
CA PRO A 4 -2.59 -49.92 -10.53
C PRO A 4 -1.25 -49.55 -11.16
N ALA A 5 -0.94 -50.15 -12.30
CA ALA A 5 0.27 -50.00 -13.10
C ALA A 5 0.61 -48.52 -13.37
N GLY A 6 1.81 -48.16 -13.07
CA GLY A 6 2.74 -47.15 -13.49
C GLY A 6 2.26 -45.96 -14.34
N ASP A 7 1.62 -44.94 -13.73
CA ASP A 7 1.81 -43.57 -14.23
C ASP A 7 3.23 -43.08 -13.87
N ALA A 8 3.92 -42.54 -14.86
CA ALA A 8 5.26 -41.96 -14.64
C ALA A 8 5.22 -40.94 -13.49
N PRO A 9 6.18 -40.98 -12.54
CA PRO A 9 6.15 -40.14 -11.37
C PRO A 9 6.07 -38.65 -11.78
N SER A 10 5.09 -37.93 -11.21
CA SER A 10 4.87 -36.52 -11.50
C SER A 10 6.12 -35.67 -11.21
N VAL A 11 6.18 -34.48 -11.78
CA VAL A 11 7.29 -33.53 -11.49
C VAL A 11 7.39 -33.25 -9.98
N PHE A 12 6.25 -33.11 -9.30
CA PHE A 12 6.21 -32.85 -7.86
C PHE A 12 6.66 -34.06 -7.02
N THR A 13 6.36 -35.28 -7.45
CA THR A 13 6.83 -36.51 -6.81
C THR A 13 8.36 -36.65 -6.91
N ARG A 14 8.92 -36.38 -8.12
CA ARG A 14 10.39 -36.36 -8.33
C ARG A 14 11.06 -35.26 -7.51
N TRP A 15 10.44 -34.07 -7.45
CA TRP A 15 10.90 -32.96 -6.62
C TRP A 15 10.94 -33.34 -5.13
N ALA A 16 9.88 -33.93 -4.61
CA ALA A 16 9.77 -34.39 -3.23
C ALA A 16 10.89 -35.38 -2.85
N SER A 17 11.14 -36.37 -3.71
CA SER A 17 12.21 -37.34 -3.49
C SER A 17 13.60 -36.68 -3.55
N GLY A 18 13.81 -35.70 -4.42
CA GLY A 18 15.04 -34.91 -4.51
C GLY A 18 15.28 -34.10 -3.24
N VAL A 19 14.26 -33.38 -2.74
CA VAL A 19 14.35 -32.63 -1.47
C VAL A 19 14.59 -33.56 -0.28
N HIS A 20 13.92 -34.71 -0.22
CA HIS A 20 14.15 -35.71 0.85
C HIS A 20 15.59 -36.20 0.86
N ARG A 21 16.13 -36.56 -0.30
CA ARG A 21 17.51 -37.09 -0.45
C ARG A 21 18.56 -36.03 -0.12
N HIS A 22 18.32 -34.77 -0.51
CA HIS A 22 19.29 -33.68 -0.36
C HIS A 22 18.90 -32.65 0.71
N ARG A 23 18.05 -33.03 1.69
CA ARG A 23 17.52 -32.13 2.74
C ARG A 23 18.59 -31.29 3.44
N GLY A 24 19.76 -31.85 3.70
CA GLY A 24 20.89 -31.13 4.32
C GLY A 24 21.43 -30.00 3.41
N ARG A 25 21.51 -30.22 2.08
CA ARG A 25 21.95 -29.20 1.11
C ARG A 25 20.89 -28.11 0.97
N VAL A 26 19.60 -28.46 1.00
CA VAL A 26 18.48 -27.48 0.95
C VAL A 26 18.55 -26.58 2.19
N LEU A 27 18.68 -27.14 3.38
CA LEU A 27 18.79 -26.37 4.63
C LEU A 27 20.06 -25.50 4.66
N ALA A 28 21.21 -26.04 4.22
CA ALA A 28 22.44 -25.25 4.11
C ALA A 28 22.32 -24.09 3.12
N GLY A 29 21.72 -24.34 1.95
CA GLY A 29 21.40 -23.26 0.97
C GLY A 29 20.45 -22.20 1.53
N THR A 30 19.45 -22.62 2.32
CA THR A 30 18.54 -21.69 3.01
C THR A 30 19.29 -20.82 4.03
N LEU A 31 20.20 -21.41 4.81
CA LEU A 31 21.02 -20.65 5.76
C LEU A 31 21.95 -19.66 5.06
N ALA A 32 22.53 -20.05 3.92
CA ALA A 32 23.35 -19.14 3.11
C ALA A 32 22.52 -17.98 2.55
N LEU A 33 21.29 -18.26 2.05
CA LEU A 33 20.36 -17.22 1.57
C LEU A 33 19.93 -16.30 2.72
N LEU A 34 19.67 -16.85 3.89
CA LEU A 34 19.34 -16.09 5.10
C LEU A 34 20.49 -15.16 5.52
N ALA A 35 21.74 -15.66 5.50
CA ALA A 35 22.90 -14.85 5.80
C ALA A 35 23.08 -13.70 4.78
N ALA A 36 22.86 -13.99 3.50
CA ALA A 36 22.88 -12.96 2.45
C ALA A 36 21.76 -11.93 2.64
N ALA A 37 20.55 -12.38 2.97
CA ALA A 37 19.42 -11.49 3.26
C ALA A 37 19.71 -10.58 4.47
N LEU A 38 20.24 -11.14 5.56
CA LEU A 38 20.61 -10.39 6.75
C LEU A 38 21.73 -9.37 6.45
N TRP A 39 22.71 -9.76 5.65
CA TRP A 39 23.77 -8.84 5.21
C TRP A 39 23.21 -7.67 4.38
N LEU A 40 22.25 -7.94 3.46
CA LEU A 40 21.58 -6.88 2.69
C LEU A 40 20.76 -5.95 3.58
N LEU A 41 20.07 -6.48 4.60
CA LEU A 41 19.35 -5.69 5.59
C LEU A 41 20.26 -4.73 6.35
N LEU A 42 21.45 -5.21 6.76
CA LEU A 42 22.44 -4.37 7.45
C LEU A 42 23.00 -3.25 6.56
N GLN A 43 23.04 -3.46 5.25
CA GLN A 43 23.46 -2.41 4.30
C GLN A 43 22.38 -1.35 4.05
N GLY A 44 21.13 -1.63 4.39
CA GLY A 44 19.99 -0.78 4.09
C GLY A 44 19.68 -0.67 2.59
N GLY A 45 18.69 0.12 2.28
CA GLY A 45 18.21 0.41 0.93
C GLY A 45 17.94 1.89 0.72
N ALA A 46 17.62 2.25 -0.51
CA ALA A 46 17.32 3.61 -0.91
C ALA A 46 15.81 3.74 -1.22
N LEU A 47 15.00 3.73 -0.17
CA LEU A 47 13.54 3.86 -0.30
C LEU A 47 13.13 5.33 -0.46
N THR A 48 11.99 5.55 -1.11
CA THR A 48 11.38 6.87 -1.35
C THR A 48 9.96 6.89 -0.80
N THR A 49 9.33 8.05 -0.75
CA THR A 49 7.91 8.18 -0.39
C THR A 49 6.96 7.74 -1.50
N GLY A 50 7.49 7.56 -2.70
CA GLY A 50 6.76 7.16 -3.89
C GLY A 50 6.42 8.32 -4.80
N THR A 51 7.06 8.35 -5.96
CA THR A 51 6.80 9.31 -7.03
C THR A 51 5.97 8.68 -8.14
N ILE A 52 5.34 9.51 -8.95
CA ILE A 52 4.71 9.12 -10.20
C ILE A 52 5.39 9.94 -11.31
N ASP A 53 6.04 9.24 -12.23
CA ASP A 53 6.74 9.87 -13.34
C ASP A 53 5.76 10.34 -14.42
N GLY A 54 6.12 11.43 -15.12
CA GLY A 54 5.39 11.87 -16.31
C GLY A 54 4.07 12.60 -16.05
N ILE A 55 3.69 12.87 -14.79
CA ILE A 55 2.54 13.70 -14.45
C ILE A 55 2.85 15.21 -14.64
N GLU A 56 1.81 16.02 -14.85
CA GLU A 56 1.99 17.46 -15.08
C GLU A 56 2.65 18.16 -13.89
N ALA A 57 2.27 17.80 -12.67
CA ALA A 57 2.86 18.37 -11.47
C ALA A 57 4.38 18.15 -11.41
N ALA A 58 4.86 16.93 -11.72
CA ALA A 58 6.28 16.63 -11.77
C ALA A 58 7.02 17.43 -12.88
N ARG A 59 6.35 17.67 -14.02
CA ARG A 59 6.87 18.55 -15.08
C ARG A 59 6.98 20.00 -14.59
N ALA A 60 5.97 20.51 -13.90
CA ALA A 60 6.00 21.86 -13.35
C ALA A 60 7.16 22.04 -12.36
N GLU A 61 7.36 21.07 -11.45
CA GLU A 61 8.47 21.06 -10.50
C GLU A 61 9.83 20.97 -11.21
N SER A 62 9.93 20.15 -12.27
CA SER A 62 11.17 20.05 -13.04
C SER A 62 11.51 21.33 -13.77
N LEU A 63 10.55 22.07 -14.32
CA LEU A 63 10.71 23.35 -14.97
C LEU A 63 11.08 24.45 -13.96
N ALA A 64 10.51 24.41 -12.77
CA ALA A 64 10.81 25.36 -11.70
C ALA A 64 12.13 25.07 -10.96
N ARG A 65 12.79 23.93 -11.26
CA ARG A 65 14.06 23.55 -10.64
C ARG A 65 15.15 24.54 -11.02
N GLY A 66 15.74 25.16 -10.03
CA GLY A 66 16.73 26.26 -10.23
C GLY A 66 16.18 27.65 -9.91
N ALA A 67 14.86 27.85 -9.89
CA ALA A 67 14.26 29.04 -9.29
C ALA A 67 14.16 28.84 -7.77
N ALA A 68 14.65 29.80 -6.99
CA ALA A 68 14.61 29.68 -5.52
C ALA A 68 13.17 29.57 -4.99
N ALA A 69 12.20 30.19 -5.65
CA ALA A 69 10.79 30.09 -5.35
C ALA A 69 10.11 28.84 -5.94
N GLY A 70 10.82 28.05 -6.77
CA GLY A 70 10.26 26.90 -7.47
C GLY A 70 10.12 25.63 -6.63
N SER A 71 10.79 25.55 -5.48
CA SER A 71 10.83 24.35 -4.65
C SER A 71 10.78 24.74 -3.18
N ASN A 72 9.64 24.54 -2.54
CA ASN A 72 9.49 24.63 -1.08
C ASN A 72 9.61 23.27 -0.39
N ASP A 73 9.73 22.20 -1.16
CA ASP A 73 9.66 20.83 -0.65
C ASP A 73 10.79 20.47 0.31
N GLN A 74 11.96 21.10 0.15
CA GLN A 74 13.13 20.93 1.03
C GLN A 74 13.26 22.01 2.10
N THR A 75 12.23 22.86 2.28
CA THR A 75 12.24 23.94 3.26
C THR A 75 11.62 23.47 4.58
N LEU A 76 12.39 23.61 5.66
CA LEU A 76 11.92 23.42 7.02
C LEU A 76 11.46 24.77 7.59
N ALA A 77 10.29 24.80 8.19
CA ALA A 77 9.85 25.90 9.02
C ALA A 77 10.24 25.59 10.48
N VAL A 78 11.01 26.52 11.06
CA VAL A 78 11.56 26.41 12.41
C VAL A 78 10.96 27.50 13.26
N ILE A 79 10.17 27.12 14.27
CA ILE A 79 9.57 28.07 15.22
C ILE A 79 10.35 28.01 16.52
N PHE A 80 10.93 29.13 16.91
CA PHE A 80 11.59 29.32 18.20
C PHE A 80 10.61 29.99 19.15
N HIS A 81 10.47 29.48 20.34
CA HIS A 81 9.53 29.97 21.34
C HIS A 81 10.15 30.06 22.72
N ARG A 82 9.83 31.15 23.42
CA ARG A 82 10.11 31.31 24.84
C ARG A 82 9.10 32.25 25.48
N ASP A 83 8.53 31.85 26.61
CA ASP A 83 7.50 32.64 27.31
C ASP A 83 8.08 33.96 27.87
N ASP A 84 9.32 33.92 28.40
CA ASP A 84 9.97 35.07 29.11
C ASP A 84 10.67 36.03 28.15
N TRP A 85 10.80 35.75 26.86
CA TRP A 85 11.51 36.58 25.89
C TRP A 85 10.58 37.01 24.76
N THR A 86 10.74 38.26 24.35
CA THR A 86 10.08 38.80 23.17
C THR A 86 11.00 38.79 21.95
N ALA A 87 10.43 38.88 20.76
CA ALA A 87 11.17 38.96 19.50
C ALA A 87 12.11 40.17 19.39
N GLU A 88 11.90 41.16 20.25
CA GLU A 88 12.76 42.35 20.36
C GLU A 88 13.88 42.22 21.43
N ASP A 89 13.80 41.18 22.28
CA ASP A 89 14.82 40.93 23.29
C ASP A 89 16.15 40.52 22.61
N PRO A 90 17.26 41.31 22.88
CA PRO A 90 18.57 41.00 22.31
C PRO A 90 19.08 39.60 22.66
N ARG A 91 18.71 39.07 23.84
CA ARG A 91 19.08 37.69 24.25
C ARG A 91 18.46 36.65 23.36
N PHE A 92 17.16 36.82 23.00
CA PHE A 92 16.46 35.89 22.13
C PHE A 92 17.00 35.96 20.70
N THR A 93 17.14 37.17 20.15
CA THR A 93 17.66 37.36 18.79
C THR A 93 19.08 36.84 18.64
N GLN A 94 19.98 37.11 19.60
CA GLN A 94 21.34 36.57 19.60
C GLN A 94 21.39 35.05 19.71
N ALA A 95 20.56 34.45 20.58
CA ALA A 95 20.50 33.01 20.72
C ALA A 95 20.02 32.35 19.42
N VAL A 96 18.95 32.86 18.78
CA VAL A 96 18.46 32.39 17.49
C VAL A 96 19.51 32.57 16.40
N THR A 97 20.17 33.71 16.31
CA THR A 97 21.27 33.95 15.34
C THR A 97 22.40 32.94 15.49
N GLN A 98 22.82 32.64 16.74
CA GLN A 98 23.87 31.64 17.00
C GLN A 98 23.47 30.22 16.50
N VAL A 99 22.23 29.80 16.77
CA VAL A 99 21.72 28.52 16.31
C VAL A 99 21.64 28.49 14.80
N LEU A 100 21.04 29.50 14.16
CA LEU A 100 20.92 29.57 12.71
C LEU A 100 22.30 29.66 12.02
N ALA A 101 23.29 30.36 12.62
CA ALA A 101 24.66 30.37 12.11
C ALA A 101 25.34 28.98 12.20
N ARG A 102 25.04 28.19 13.25
CA ARG A 102 25.51 26.80 13.38
C ARG A 102 24.91 25.93 12.29
N VAL A 103 23.59 26.02 12.07
CA VAL A 103 22.87 25.29 11.05
C VAL A 103 23.32 25.66 9.63
N GLY A 104 23.53 26.94 9.36
CA GLY A 104 24.00 27.43 8.06
C GLY A 104 25.42 26.98 7.68
N ARG A 105 26.21 26.44 8.62
CA ARG A 105 27.53 25.84 8.36
C ARG A 105 27.47 24.37 7.98
N LEU A 106 26.32 23.74 8.14
CA LEU A 106 26.12 22.32 7.74
C LEU A 106 26.23 22.21 6.22
N PRO A 107 26.94 21.21 5.70
CA PRO A 107 27.13 21.02 4.26
C PRO A 107 25.82 20.73 3.53
N GLU A 108 24.83 20.18 4.24
CA GLU A 108 23.52 19.81 3.76
C GLU A 108 22.55 20.98 3.62
N VAL A 109 22.88 22.14 4.24
CA VAL A 109 22.03 23.33 4.21
C VAL A 109 22.40 24.21 3.02
N GLU A 110 21.38 24.58 2.22
CA GLU A 110 21.51 25.47 1.07
C GLU A 110 21.45 26.95 1.50
N SER A 111 20.42 27.29 2.28
CA SER A 111 20.19 28.65 2.75
C SER A 111 19.37 28.67 4.04
N VAL A 112 19.55 29.76 4.79
CA VAL A 112 18.81 30.04 6.02
C VAL A 112 18.20 31.43 5.89
N VAL A 113 16.89 31.54 6.02
CA VAL A 113 16.20 32.84 6.13
C VAL A 113 15.98 33.13 7.60
N SER A 114 16.77 34.08 8.12
CA SER A 114 16.75 34.48 9.52
C SER A 114 15.77 35.65 9.74
N PRO A 115 14.87 35.55 10.75
CA PRO A 115 13.99 36.68 11.11
C PRO A 115 14.79 37.89 11.67
N VAL A 116 16.02 37.67 12.11
CA VAL A 116 16.83 38.69 12.75
C VAL A 116 17.50 39.59 11.72
N ASP A 117 18.00 39.01 10.62
CA ASP A 117 18.77 39.73 9.59
C ASP A 117 17.86 40.28 8.46
N ALA A 118 16.56 40.01 8.53
CA ALA A 118 15.61 40.46 7.51
C ALA A 118 15.28 41.95 7.66
N PRO A 119 15.05 42.68 6.53
CA PRO A 119 14.54 44.04 6.55
C PRO A 119 13.23 44.15 7.35
N PRO A 120 12.92 45.30 7.98
CA PRO A 120 11.78 45.44 8.90
C PRO A 120 10.44 45.00 8.33
N ALA A 121 10.19 45.28 7.06
CA ALA A 121 8.96 44.90 6.36
C ALA A 121 8.82 43.36 6.18
N ILE A 122 9.95 42.66 6.03
CA ILE A 122 9.99 41.20 5.91
C ILE A 122 10.00 40.55 7.29
N ARG A 123 10.77 41.16 8.24
CA ARG A 123 10.84 40.70 9.63
C ARG A 123 9.47 40.54 10.29
N ALA A 124 8.55 41.46 10.02
CA ALA A 124 7.18 41.41 10.54
C ALA A 124 6.43 40.12 10.14
N ARG A 125 6.79 39.46 9.04
CA ARG A 125 6.21 38.16 8.62
C ARG A 125 6.73 36.98 9.44
N PHE A 126 7.91 37.12 10.03
CA PHE A 126 8.59 36.06 10.77
C PHE A 126 8.47 36.21 12.30
N VAL A 127 7.72 37.20 12.75
CA VAL A 127 7.39 37.42 14.17
C VAL A 127 5.90 37.17 14.36
N ALA A 128 5.56 36.26 15.27
CA ALA A 128 4.17 36.00 15.59
C ALA A 128 3.51 37.22 16.28
N LYS A 129 2.21 37.37 16.13
CA LYS A 129 1.44 38.43 16.81
C LYS A 129 1.55 38.39 18.33
N THR A 130 1.87 37.24 18.90
CA THR A 130 2.14 37.04 20.34
C THR A 130 3.43 37.76 20.79
N GLY A 131 4.34 38.02 19.87
CA GLY A 131 5.66 38.60 20.16
C GLY A 131 6.68 37.62 20.76
N HIS A 132 6.32 36.39 21.11
CA HIS A 132 7.14 35.38 21.76
C HIS A 132 7.64 34.27 20.85
N ASP A 133 7.21 34.26 19.59
CA ASP A 133 7.54 33.25 18.60
C ASP A 133 8.24 33.88 17.40
N LEU A 134 9.40 33.31 17.03
CA LEU A 134 10.15 33.66 15.83
C LEU A 134 10.16 32.50 14.86
N LEU A 135 9.87 32.78 13.58
CA LEU A 135 9.92 31.80 12.50
C LEU A 135 11.22 32.00 11.70
N ALA A 136 11.93 30.91 11.44
CA ALA A 136 13.01 30.86 10.45
C ALA A 136 12.70 29.80 9.40
N LEU A 137 13.24 29.96 8.19
CA LEU A 137 13.15 28.97 7.13
C LEU A 137 14.54 28.44 6.81
N VAL A 138 14.70 27.13 6.86
CA VAL A 138 15.96 26.44 6.54
C VAL A 138 15.75 25.59 5.31
N ARG A 139 16.43 25.88 4.21
CA ARG A 139 16.38 25.10 2.98
C ARG A 139 17.53 24.11 2.95
N LEU A 140 17.21 22.84 2.69
CA LEU A 140 18.17 21.75 2.55
C LEU A 140 18.56 21.56 1.08
N LYS A 141 19.80 21.09 0.85
CA LYS A 141 20.31 20.75 -0.48
C LYS A 141 19.75 19.43 -0.99
N GLY A 142 19.79 19.27 -2.29
CA GLY A 142 19.47 18.01 -2.96
C GLY A 142 17.98 17.79 -3.16
N GLY A 143 17.62 16.52 -3.39
CA GLY A 143 16.24 16.07 -3.55
C GLY A 143 15.61 15.65 -2.21
N GLU A 144 14.40 15.11 -2.29
CA GLU A 144 13.63 14.65 -1.11
C GLU A 144 14.41 13.62 -0.26
N ARG A 145 15.14 12.70 -0.92
CA ARG A 145 15.91 11.67 -0.23
C ARG A 145 17.08 12.25 0.55
N GLU A 146 17.88 13.11 -0.09
CA GLU A 146 19.04 13.72 0.55
C GLU A 146 18.61 14.64 1.71
N ALA A 147 17.55 15.42 1.51
CA ALA A 147 17.00 16.29 2.54
C ALA A 147 16.44 15.50 3.73
N THR A 148 15.74 14.40 3.50
CA THR A 148 15.24 13.54 4.60
C THR A 148 16.40 12.85 5.34
N ALA A 149 17.44 12.42 4.64
CA ALA A 149 18.62 11.83 5.27
C ALA A 149 19.42 12.84 6.11
N ALA A 150 19.43 14.11 5.70
CA ALA A 150 20.09 15.21 6.41
C ALA A 150 19.32 15.71 7.64
N PHE A 151 18.00 15.46 7.69
CA PHE A 151 17.12 16.06 8.71
C PHE A 151 17.51 15.75 10.16
N PRO A 152 17.94 14.54 10.56
CA PRO A 152 18.34 14.27 11.94
C PRO A 152 19.49 15.16 12.40
N ALA A 153 20.52 15.36 11.57
CA ALA A 153 21.67 16.23 11.88
C ALA A 153 21.27 17.70 11.98
N VAL A 154 20.36 18.13 11.08
CA VAL A 154 19.84 19.51 11.11
C VAL A 154 18.96 19.74 12.35
N ARG A 155 18.14 18.76 12.72
CA ARG A 155 17.33 18.81 13.95
C ARG A 155 18.21 18.95 15.19
N GLU A 156 19.23 18.12 15.32
CA GLU A 156 20.18 18.19 16.44
C GLU A 156 20.89 19.55 16.50
N ALA A 157 21.28 20.11 15.36
CA ALA A 157 21.90 21.43 15.28
C ALA A 157 20.93 22.58 15.61
N LEU A 158 19.61 22.38 15.48
CA LEU A 158 18.58 23.37 15.83
C LEU A 158 18.16 23.30 17.30
N GLU A 159 18.46 22.23 18.01
CA GLU A 159 18.15 22.10 19.43
C GLU A 159 19.03 23.00 20.28
N ASP A 160 18.40 23.75 21.19
CA ASP A 160 19.08 24.60 22.14
C ASP A 160 18.23 24.70 23.43
N PRO A 161 18.85 24.47 24.62
CA PRO A 161 18.09 24.45 25.87
C PRO A 161 17.57 25.85 26.31
N ARG A 162 17.98 26.90 25.64
CA ARG A 162 17.56 28.29 25.97
C ARG A 162 16.12 28.57 25.53
N PHE A 163 15.57 27.82 24.56
CA PHE A 163 14.21 28.00 24.04
C PHE A 163 13.67 26.71 23.47
N GLN A 164 12.34 26.66 23.30
CA GLN A 164 11.67 25.55 22.65
C GLN A 164 11.74 25.71 21.12
N THR A 165 12.27 24.70 20.44
CA THR A 165 12.31 24.64 18.96
C THR A 165 11.26 23.70 18.45
N THR A 166 10.44 24.15 17.51
CA THR A 166 9.43 23.33 16.84
C THR A 166 9.71 23.31 15.33
N LEU A 167 9.76 22.10 14.75
CA LEU A 167 10.11 21.90 13.35
C LEU A 167 8.90 21.37 12.58
N THR A 168 8.67 21.90 11.38
CA THR A 168 7.66 21.39 10.47
C THR A 168 8.04 21.64 9.00
N GLY A 169 7.24 21.12 8.09
CA GLY A 169 7.48 21.13 6.64
C GLY A 169 7.51 19.72 6.09
N LYS A 170 7.62 19.60 4.76
CA LYS A 170 7.55 18.28 4.08
C LYS A 170 8.64 17.33 4.57
N VAL A 171 9.87 17.79 4.76
CA VAL A 171 10.99 16.94 5.22
C VAL A 171 10.73 16.40 6.63
N ALA A 172 10.26 17.25 7.55
CA ALA A 172 9.91 16.84 8.91
C ALA A 172 8.73 15.86 8.93
N PHE A 173 7.74 16.06 8.05
CA PHE A 173 6.63 15.14 7.85
C PHE A 173 7.11 13.77 7.37
N LEU A 174 8.01 13.74 6.37
CA LEU A 174 8.52 12.50 5.78
C LEU A 174 9.39 11.71 6.78
N ASP A 175 10.23 12.40 7.54
CA ASP A 175 11.02 11.76 8.60
C ASP A 175 10.12 11.13 9.67
N ALA A 176 9.13 11.88 10.16
CA ALA A 176 8.16 11.38 11.13
C ALA A 176 7.34 10.20 10.58
N LEU A 177 6.90 10.29 9.32
CA LEU A 177 6.17 9.22 8.65
C LEU A 177 7.01 7.94 8.53
N ASN A 178 8.28 8.07 8.09
CA ASN A 178 9.19 6.93 7.96
C ASN A 178 9.45 6.25 9.32
N GLN A 179 9.72 7.03 10.38
CA GLN A 179 9.92 6.50 11.73
C GLN A 179 8.67 5.77 12.24
N LEU A 180 7.47 6.33 11.99
CA LEU A 180 6.21 5.69 12.36
C LEU A 180 5.98 4.41 11.57
N LEU A 181 6.23 4.41 10.26
CA LEU A 181 6.09 3.23 9.41
C LEU A 181 7.00 2.09 9.85
N GLU A 182 8.27 2.37 10.19
CA GLU A 182 9.20 1.37 10.72
C GLU A 182 8.74 0.82 12.08
N HIS A 183 8.30 1.71 12.96
CA HIS A 183 7.80 1.32 14.28
C HIS A 183 6.50 0.51 14.20
N ASP A 184 5.58 0.92 13.33
CA ASP A 184 4.33 0.21 13.08
C ASP A 184 4.57 -1.17 12.48
N LEU A 185 5.54 -1.30 11.56
CA LEU A 185 5.92 -2.58 10.97
C LEU A 185 6.41 -3.55 12.06
N LEU A 186 7.35 -3.11 12.89
CA LEU A 186 7.87 -3.93 14.00
C LEU A 186 6.78 -4.32 15.01
N ARG A 187 5.88 -3.38 15.37
CA ARG A 187 4.75 -3.67 16.25
C ARG A 187 3.77 -4.66 15.63
N ALA A 188 3.42 -4.47 14.37
CA ALA A 188 2.51 -5.36 13.67
C ALA A 188 3.09 -6.77 13.57
N GLU A 189 4.38 -6.92 13.29
CA GLU A 189 5.06 -8.22 13.26
C GLU A 189 5.09 -8.87 14.65
N LEU A 190 5.51 -8.13 15.69
CA LEU A 190 5.56 -8.62 17.07
C LEU A 190 4.19 -9.10 17.59
N LEU A 191 3.09 -8.52 17.09
CA LEU A 191 1.73 -8.92 17.47
C LEU A 191 1.18 -10.03 16.58
N SER A 192 1.44 -9.97 15.27
CA SER A 192 0.93 -10.95 14.31
C SER A 192 1.51 -12.34 14.54
N PHE A 193 2.80 -12.47 14.90
CA PHE A 193 3.44 -13.75 15.16
C PHE A 193 2.81 -14.51 16.35
N PRO A 194 2.66 -13.93 17.57
CA PRO A 194 1.97 -14.61 18.67
C PRO A 194 0.51 -14.92 18.37
N LEU A 195 -0.20 -13.99 17.70
CA LEU A 195 -1.60 -14.19 17.36
C LEU A 195 -1.77 -15.32 16.35
N ALA A 196 -0.94 -15.36 15.32
CA ALA A 196 -0.90 -16.46 14.36
C ALA A 196 -0.51 -17.78 15.04
N LEU A 197 0.45 -17.76 15.98
CA LEU A 197 0.83 -18.95 16.76
C LEU A 197 -0.35 -19.49 17.57
N VAL A 198 -1.11 -18.64 18.25
CA VAL A 198 -2.28 -19.06 19.01
C VAL A 198 -3.31 -19.73 18.11
N VAL A 199 -3.62 -19.14 16.95
CA VAL A 199 -4.55 -19.73 15.98
C VAL A 199 -3.99 -21.04 15.41
N LEU A 200 -2.71 -21.09 15.06
CA LEU A 200 -2.05 -22.31 14.56
C LEU A 200 -2.04 -23.44 15.63
N LEU A 201 -1.81 -23.10 16.90
CA LEU A 201 -1.90 -24.05 18.01
C LEU A 201 -3.34 -24.58 18.18
N TRP A 202 -4.33 -23.72 18.01
CA TRP A 202 -5.74 -24.13 18.04
C TRP A 202 -6.08 -25.07 16.88
N VAL A 203 -5.54 -24.80 15.67
CA VAL A 203 -5.78 -25.61 14.47
C VAL A 203 -5.01 -26.93 14.51
N PHE A 204 -3.70 -26.90 14.74
CA PHE A 204 -2.84 -28.09 14.69
C PHE A 204 -2.82 -28.90 15.97
N ARG A 205 -3.10 -28.26 17.11
CA ARG A 205 -3.09 -28.89 18.45
C ARG A 205 -1.73 -29.47 18.85
N THR A 206 -0.67 -29.11 18.16
CA THR A 206 0.70 -29.54 18.41
C THR A 206 1.66 -28.37 18.19
N VAL A 207 2.62 -28.20 19.10
CA VAL A 207 3.56 -27.07 19.07
C VAL A 207 4.45 -27.11 17.83
N VAL A 208 4.99 -28.27 17.51
CA VAL A 208 5.94 -28.40 16.37
C VAL A 208 5.24 -28.04 15.05
N ALA A 209 4.04 -28.59 14.80
CA ALA A 209 3.29 -28.27 13.57
C ALA A 209 2.87 -26.80 13.50
N ALA A 210 2.60 -26.15 14.65
CA ALA A 210 2.21 -24.75 14.70
C ALA A 210 3.39 -23.80 14.43
N VAL A 211 4.60 -24.15 14.84
CA VAL A 211 5.80 -23.30 14.65
C VAL A 211 6.30 -23.34 13.20
N LEU A 212 6.18 -24.47 12.49
CA LEU A 212 6.71 -24.61 11.13
C LEU A 212 6.19 -23.53 10.13
N PRO A 213 4.89 -23.23 10.05
CA PRO A 213 4.40 -22.15 9.19
C PRO A 213 4.97 -20.77 9.52
N LEU A 214 5.17 -20.48 10.81
CA LEU A 214 5.75 -19.20 11.25
C LEU A 214 7.22 -19.07 10.85
N VAL A 215 8.00 -20.16 10.96
CA VAL A 215 9.40 -20.18 10.50
C VAL A 215 9.48 -19.91 9.01
N VAL A 216 8.66 -20.59 8.20
CA VAL A 216 8.62 -20.39 6.75
C VAL A 216 8.14 -18.97 6.40
N GLY A 217 7.14 -18.47 7.12
CA GLY A 217 6.63 -17.11 6.96
C GLY A 217 7.69 -16.05 7.25
N GLY A 218 8.36 -16.16 8.38
CA GLY A 218 9.46 -15.26 8.75
C GLY A 218 10.62 -15.27 7.74
N LEU A 219 11.00 -16.45 7.25
CA LEU A 219 12.03 -16.57 6.20
C LEU A 219 11.58 -15.89 4.89
N ALA A 220 10.33 -16.08 4.47
CA ALA A 220 9.80 -15.48 3.25
C ALA A 220 9.77 -13.95 3.34
N VAL A 221 9.29 -13.40 4.45
CA VAL A 221 9.26 -11.95 4.70
C VAL A 221 10.69 -11.39 4.73
N LEU A 222 11.60 -12.01 5.49
CA LEU A 222 12.98 -11.54 5.59
C LEU A 222 13.68 -11.49 4.23
N CYS A 223 13.55 -12.55 3.43
CA CYS A 223 14.11 -12.59 2.07
C CYS A 223 13.38 -11.62 1.13
N GLY A 224 12.06 -11.44 1.27
CA GLY A 224 11.27 -10.49 0.52
C GLY A 224 11.70 -9.04 0.78
N VAL A 225 11.84 -8.65 2.05
CA VAL A 225 12.34 -7.34 2.47
C VAL A 225 13.76 -7.09 1.96
N ALA A 226 14.68 -8.07 2.15
CA ALA A 226 16.03 -7.96 1.63
C ALA A 226 16.06 -7.80 0.10
N GLY A 227 15.20 -8.52 -0.62
CA GLY A 227 15.04 -8.40 -2.06
C GLY A 227 14.52 -7.02 -2.49
N VAL A 228 13.56 -6.43 -1.77
CA VAL A 228 13.08 -5.06 -2.01
C VAL A 228 14.19 -4.04 -1.75
N LEU A 229 14.95 -4.18 -0.66
CA LEU A 229 16.09 -3.29 -0.39
C LEU A 229 17.19 -3.40 -1.45
N LEU A 230 17.43 -4.60 -1.99
CA LEU A 230 18.33 -4.77 -3.12
C LEU A 230 17.80 -4.08 -4.38
N LEU A 231 16.51 -4.27 -4.71
CA LEU A 231 15.88 -3.65 -5.87
C LEU A 231 15.80 -2.13 -5.75
N SER A 232 15.67 -1.59 -4.53
CA SER A 232 15.60 -0.14 -4.28
C SER A 232 16.88 0.60 -4.69
N ARG A 233 17.98 -0.11 -4.89
CA ARG A 233 19.24 0.47 -5.41
C ARG A 233 19.18 0.74 -6.91
N TYR A 234 18.28 0.08 -7.63
CA TYR A 234 18.16 0.15 -9.10
C TYR A 234 16.84 0.75 -9.56
N THR A 235 15.83 0.77 -8.68
CA THR A 235 14.47 1.25 -9.00
C THR A 235 13.92 2.09 -7.85
N ASN A 236 13.00 3.00 -8.17
CA ASN A 236 12.30 3.79 -7.15
C ASN A 236 11.31 2.92 -6.38
N MET A 237 11.69 2.48 -5.18
CA MET A 237 10.85 1.70 -4.28
C MET A 237 10.29 2.58 -3.16
N ALA A 238 8.99 2.55 -2.98
CA ALA A 238 8.34 3.28 -1.89
C ALA A 238 8.51 2.54 -0.54
N GLN A 239 8.61 3.30 0.55
CA GLN A 239 8.65 2.77 1.93
C GLN A 239 7.47 1.84 2.23
N TYR A 240 6.26 2.19 1.76
CA TYR A 240 5.06 1.35 1.88
C TYR A 240 5.20 -0.06 1.28
N THR A 241 6.14 -0.28 0.35
CA THR A 241 6.40 -1.60 -0.23
C THR A 241 6.81 -2.61 0.83
N LEU A 242 7.55 -2.20 1.87
CA LEU A 242 7.94 -3.08 2.97
C LEU A 242 6.72 -3.57 3.76
N ASN A 243 5.76 -2.69 4.03
CA ASN A 243 4.52 -3.06 4.71
C ASN A 243 3.68 -4.06 3.87
N VAL A 244 3.62 -3.86 2.55
CA VAL A 244 2.94 -4.79 1.62
C VAL A 244 3.62 -6.16 1.62
N VAL A 245 4.96 -6.18 1.56
CA VAL A 245 5.77 -7.42 1.58
C VAL A 245 5.56 -8.18 2.89
N SER A 246 5.61 -7.49 4.02
CA SER A 246 5.41 -8.11 5.33
C SER A 246 4.00 -8.66 5.49
N LEU A 247 2.98 -7.82 5.20
CA LEU A 247 1.57 -8.16 5.34
C LEU A 247 1.17 -9.34 4.47
N ILE A 248 1.44 -9.27 3.16
CA ILE A 248 1.08 -10.31 2.20
C ILE A 248 1.98 -11.53 2.38
N GLY A 249 3.29 -11.32 2.55
CA GLY A 249 4.27 -12.39 2.68
C GLY A 249 4.01 -13.29 3.86
N LEU A 250 3.74 -12.70 5.04
CA LEU A 250 3.45 -13.47 6.25
C LEU A 250 2.14 -14.26 6.09
N GLY A 251 1.06 -13.61 5.65
CA GLY A 251 -0.23 -14.26 5.46
C GLY A 251 -0.16 -15.44 4.51
N VAL A 252 0.39 -15.22 3.31
CA VAL A 252 0.49 -16.24 2.25
C VAL A 252 1.43 -17.39 2.63
N ALA A 253 2.60 -17.10 3.21
CA ALA A 253 3.55 -18.14 3.55
C ALA A 253 3.06 -19.06 4.69
N ILE A 254 2.37 -18.50 5.68
CA ILE A 254 1.73 -19.29 6.75
C ILE A 254 0.65 -20.17 6.17
N ASP A 255 -0.17 -19.65 5.27
CA ASP A 255 -1.26 -20.37 4.64
C ASP A 255 -0.78 -21.55 3.79
N TYR A 256 0.18 -21.32 2.89
CA TYR A 256 0.79 -22.40 2.10
C TYR A 256 1.42 -23.48 2.96
N SER A 257 2.07 -23.06 4.04
CA SER A 257 2.65 -23.99 4.99
C SER A 257 1.59 -24.79 5.75
N LEU A 258 0.47 -24.18 6.10
CA LEU A 258 -0.67 -24.84 6.73
C LEU A 258 -1.19 -25.99 5.87
N PHE A 259 -1.36 -25.77 4.55
CA PHE A 259 -1.82 -26.78 3.60
C PHE A 259 -0.87 -27.97 3.55
N ILE A 260 0.43 -27.73 3.41
CA ILE A 260 1.46 -28.75 3.30
C ILE A 260 1.57 -29.56 4.60
N VAL A 261 1.64 -28.89 5.76
CA VAL A 261 1.74 -29.53 7.07
C VAL A 261 0.49 -30.38 7.37
N SER A 262 -0.70 -29.83 7.14
CA SER A 262 -1.97 -30.57 7.32
C SER A 262 -2.01 -31.85 6.47
N ARG A 263 -1.65 -31.76 5.20
CA ARG A 263 -1.65 -32.90 4.30
C ARG A 263 -0.62 -33.93 4.69
N PHE A 264 0.61 -33.50 5.01
CA PHE A 264 1.68 -34.41 5.45
C PHE A 264 1.29 -35.19 6.72
N ARG A 265 0.67 -34.52 7.68
CA ARG A 265 0.16 -35.19 8.91
C ARG A 265 -0.94 -36.19 8.60
N ALA A 266 -1.84 -35.87 7.67
CA ALA A 266 -2.90 -36.79 7.25
C ALA A 266 -2.33 -38.06 6.58
N GLU A 267 -1.29 -37.92 5.74
CA GLU A 267 -0.63 -39.05 5.08
C GLU A 267 0.18 -39.93 6.08
N LEU A 268 0.84 -39.29 7.08
CA LEU A 268 1.48 -40.04 8.17
C LEU A 268 0.46 -40.80 9.03
N ALA A 269 -0.69 -40.17 9.33
CA ALA A 269 -1.78 -40.80 10.08
C ALA A 269 -2.40 -42.00 9.33
N ALA A 270 -2.33 -41.99 7.99
CA ALA A 270 -2.72 -43.11 7.13
C ALA A 270 -1.68 -44.25 7.09
N GLY A 271 -0.58 -44.14 7.86
CA GLY A 271 0.43 -45.16 7.98
C GLY A 271 1.53 -45.15 6.91
N LEU A 272 1.64 -44.11 6.10
CA LEU A 272 2.69 -44.00 5.10
C LEU A 272 4.05 -43.66 5.75
N THR A 273 5.14 -44.15 5.16
CA THR A 273 6.51 -43.75 5.53
C THR A 273 6.71 -42.28 5.26
N THR A 274 7.61 -41.62 5.98
CA THR A 274 7.92 -40.17 5.84
C THR A 274 8.17 -39.78 4.38
N GLU A 275 8.95 -40.60 3.64
CA GLU A 275 9.24 -40.32 2.23
C GLU A 275 7.98 -40.39 1.35
N ARG A 276 7.21 -41.47 1.46
CA ARG A 276 5.96 -41.63 0.69
C ARG A 276 4.91 -40.57 1.07
N ALA A 277 4.80 -40.27 2.35
CA ALA A 277 3.93 -39.20 2.84
C ALA A 277 4.31 -37.83 2.22
N LEU A 278 5.62 -37.52 2.15
CA LEU A 278 6.13 -36.30 1.56
C LEU A 278 5.86 -36.25 0.05
N MET A 279 6.12 -37.35 -0.69
CA MET A 279 5.86 -37.45 -2.12
C MET A 279 4.38 -37.18 -2.42
N ARG A 280 3.47 -37.81 -1.68
CA ARG A 280 2.02 -37.66 -1.87
C ARG A 280 1.52 -36.28 -1.47
N THR A 281 2.13 -35.69 -0.44
CA THR A 281 1.85 -34.33 0.00
C THR A 281 2.21 -33.31 -1.06
N LEU A 282 3.39 -33.37 -1.64
CA LEU A 282 3.81 -32.43 -2.67
C LEU A 282 3.08 -32.65 -3.99
N ASP A 283 2.74 -33.87 -4.33
CA ASP A 283 1.94 -34.16 -5.53
C ASP A 283 0.52 -33.61 -5.45
N THR A 284 -0.03 -33.44 -4.25
CA THR A 284 -1.39 -32.90 -4.03
C THR A 284 -1.34 -31.45 -3.53
N ALA A 285 -0.97 -31.22 -2.26
CA ALA A 285 -0.93 -29.91 -1.65
C ALA A 285 0.16 -29.00 -2.25
N GLY A 286 1.35 -29.54 -2.56
CA GLY A 286 2.43 -28.78 -3.19
C GLY A 286 2.04 -28.25 -4.58
N ARG A 287 1.35 -29.04 -5.38
CA ARG A 287 0.81 -28.61 -6.67
C ARG A 287 -0.23 -27.52 -6.50
N ALA A 288 -1.14 -27.64 -5.53
CA ALA A 288 -2.11 -26.60 -5.22
C ALA A 288 -1.41 -25.28 -4.83
N VAL A 289 -0.40 -25.32 -3.92
CA VAL A 289 0.39 -24.17 -3.50
C VAL A 289 1.12 -23.51 -4.68
N ALA A 290 1.69 -24.26 -5.62
CA ALA A 290 2.36 -23.69 -6.77
C ALA A 290 1.38 -22.92 -7.69
N PHE A 291 0.20 -23.47 -7.95
CA PHE A 291 -0.83 -22.79 -8.74
C PHE A 291 -1.41 -21.57 -8.02
N SER A 292 -1.63 -21.69 -6.73
CA SER A 292 -2.09 -20.63 -5.85
C SER A 292 -1.10 -19.44 -5.85
N GLY A 293 0.18 -19.73 -5.61
CA GLY A 293 1.20 -18.68 -5.67
C GLY A 293 1.31 -17.99 -7.03
N LEU A 294 1.11 -18.74 -8.12
CA LEU A 294 1.03 -18.13 -9.45
C LEU A 294 -0.19 -17.21 -9.58
N ALA A 295 -1.34 -17.59 -9.03
CA ALA A 295 -2.56 -16.77 -9.06
C ALA A 295 -2.36 -15.47 -8.26
N VAL A 296 -1.74 -15.53 -7.08
CA VAL A 296 -1.41 -14.33 -6.28
C VAL A 296 -0.40 -13.45 -7.01
N ALA A 297 0.65 -14.05 -7.60
CA ALA A 297 1.63 -13.30 -8.39
C ALA A 297 0.99 -12.61 -9.61
N VAL A 298 0.04 -13.26 -10.28
CA VAL A 298 -0.76 -12.67 -11.37
C VAL A 298 -1.63 -11.52 -10.85
N GLY A 299 -2.30 -11.71 -9.71
CA GLY A 299 -3.07 -10.65 -9.06
C GLY A 299 -2.23 -9.39 -8.82
N LEU A 300 -1.09 -9.55 -8.14
CA LEU A 300 -0.13 -8.47 -7.89
C LEU A 300 0.52 -7.93 -9.17
N GLY A 301 0.62 -8.75 -10.21
CA GLY A 301 1.05 -8.36 -11.56
C GLY A 301 0.16 -7.30 -12.19
N GLY A 302 -1.10 -7.17 -11.77
CA GLY A 302 -1.99 -6.06 -12.14
C GLY A 302 -1.42 -4.68 -11.79
N LEU A 303 -0.63 -4.59 -10.70
CA LEU A 303 0.03 -3.34 -10.31
C LEU A 303 1.14 -2.91 -11.27
N LEU A 304 1.68 -3.81 -12.09
CA LEU A 304 2.70 -3.49 -13.10
C LEU A 304 2.15 -2.63 -14.26
N PHE A 305 0.83 -2.52 -14.40
CA PHE A 305 0.20 -1.59 -15.35
C PHE A 305 0.39 -0.12 -14.95
N PHE A 306 0.71 0.17 -13.70
CA PHE A 306 1.00 1.51 -13.18
C PHE A 306 2.48 1.86 -13.31
N ARG A 307 3.04 1.69 -14.52
CA ARG A 307 4.47 1.93 -14.80
C ARG A 307 4.88 3.36 -14.45
N GLY A 308 6.09 3.51 -13.91
CA GLY A 308 6.59 4.82 -13.48
C GLY A 308 5.97 5.31 -12.17
N SER A 309 5.29 4.43 -11.40
CA SER A 309 4.74 4.78 -10.10
C SER A 309 5.17 3.79 -9.01
N TYR A 310 5.05 4.23 -7.78
CA TYR A 310 5.29 3.40 -6.59
C TYR A 310 4.37 2.17 -6.50
N LEU A 311 3.21 2.18 -7.17
CA LEU A 311 2.31 1.02 -7.26
C LEU A 311 2.96 -0.16 -7.98
N SER A 312 3.69 0.10 -9.07
CA SER A 312 4.41 -0.96 -9.78
C SER A 312 5.53 -1.57 -8.92
N ALA A 313 6.17 -0.76 -8.08
CA ALA A 313 7.16 -1.23 -7.12
C ALA A 313 6.54 -2.09 -6.02
N MET A 314 5.35 -1.72 -5.50
CA MET A 314 4.59 -2.55 -4.56
C MET A 314 4.18 -3.89 -5.18
N GLY A 315 3.76 -3.89 -6.45
CA GLY A 315 3.43 -5.11 -7.19
C GLY A 315 4.63 -6.05 -7.33
N LEU A 316 5.79 -5.49 -7.65
CA LEU A 316 7.03 -6.26 -7.78
C LEU A 316 7.49 -6.82 -6.43
N GLY A 317 7.48 -6.01 -5.37
CA GLY A 317 7.82 -6.42 -4.00
C GLY A 317 6.90 -7.52 -3.49
N GLY A 318 5.58 -7.35 -3.69
CA GLY A 318 4.58 -8.35 -3.34
C GLY A 318 4.74 -9.67 -4.12
N ALA A 319 4.98 -9.60 -5.43
CA ALA A 319 5.24 -10.79 -6.25
C ALA A 319 6.53 -11.51 -5.81
N LEU A 320 7.56 -10.76 -5.42
CA LEU A 320 8.83 -11.31 -4.94
C LEU A 320 8.64 -12.07 -3.62
N VAL A 321 7.93 -11.52 -2.65
CA VAL A 321 7.69 -12.24 -1.38
C VAL A 321 6.82 -13.48 -1.57
N VAL A 322 5.83 -13.42 -2.45
CA VAL A 322 5.02 -14.59 -2.81
C VAL A 322 5.89 -15.67 -3.47
N ALA A 323 6.81 -15.29 -4.35
CA ALA A 323 7.77 -16.24 -4.93
C ALA A 323 8.65 -16.91 -3.86
N PHE A 324 9.15 -16.16 -2.87
CA PHE A 324 9.87 -16.75 -1.72
C PHE A 324 8.97 -17.63 -0.86
N ALA A 325 7.72 -17.23 -0.61
CA ALA A 325 6.75 -18.04 0.14
C ALA A 325 6.51 -19.41 -0.52
N VAL A 326 6.27 -19.42 -1.84
CA VAL A 326 6.12 -20.66 -2.63
C VAL A 326 7.42 -21.49 -2.62
N LEU A 327 8.56 -20.83 -2.87
CA LEU A 327 9.86 -21.49 -2.88
C LEU A 327 10.12 -22.20 -1.56
N PHE A 328 9.93 -21.52 -0.43
CA PHE A 328 10.20 -22.12 0.88
C PHE A 328 9.14 -23.14 1.29
N ALA A 329 7.88 -22.94 0.92
CA ALA A 329 6.84 -23.94 1.12
C ALA A 329 7.12 -25.24 0.34
N LEU A 330 7.74 -25.16 -0.86
CA LEU A 330 8.05 -26.33 -1.70
C LEU A 330 9.48 -26.89 -1.51
N THR A 331 10.34 -26.21 -0.77
CA THR A 331 11.74 -26.65 -0.55
C THR A 331 12.07 -26.79 0.93
N VAL A 332 12.08 -25.69 1.67
CA VAL A 332 12.49 -25.64 3.09
C VAL A 332 11.54 -26.43 3.97
N LEU A 333 10.23 -26.19 3.83
CA LEU A 333 9.24 -26.87 4.63
C LEU A 333 9.26 -28.40 4.42
N PRO A 334 9.26 -28.93 3.17
CA PRO A 334 9.45 -30.36 2.93
C PRO A 334 10.76 -30.93 3.50
N ALA A 335 11.86 -30.17 3.43
CA ALA A 335 13.13 -30.60 4.04
C ALA A 335 13.03 -30.71 5.57
N LEU A 336 12.37 -29.73 6.23
CA LEU A 336 12.09 -29.77 7.67
C LEU A 336 11.14 -30.91 8.04
N LEU A 337 10.06 -31.12 7.28
CA LEU A 337 9.15 -32.26 7.48
C LEU A 337 9.81 -33.61 7.28
N SER A 338 10.71 -33.72 6.30
CA SER A 338 11.54 -34.90 6.07
C SER A 338 12.45 -35.20 7.25
N TRP A 339 13.00 -34.15 7.90
CA TRP A 339 13.88 -34.31 9.06
C TRP A 339 13.12 -34.66 10.34
N LEU A 340 11.94 -34.02 10.53
CA LEU A 340 11.10 -34.22 11.71
C LEU A 340 10.34 -35.57 11.67
N GLY A 341 9.84 -35.95 10.49
CA GLY A 341 9.01 -37.15 10.31
C GLY A 341 7.82 -37.17 11.30
N PRO A 342 7.58 -38.29 12.02
CA PRO A 342 6.49 -38.39 13.00
C PRO A 342 6.66 -37.43 14.21
N ARG A 343 7.82 -36.83 14.42
CA ARG A 343 8.04 -35.83 15.48
C ARG A 343 7.26 -34.52 15.25
N VAL A 344 6.72 -34.34 14.07
CA VAL A 344 5.82 -33.16 13.77
C VAL A 344 4.62 -33.11 14.71
N ASP A 345 4.19 -34.25 15.26
CA ASP A 345 3.07 -34.35 16.21
C ASP A 345 3.50 -34.25 17.70
N ARG A 346 4.76 -33.86 17.98
CA ARG A 346 5.22 -33.65 19.36
C ARG A 346 4.63 -32.36 19.96
N GLY A 347 4.45 -32.35 21.29
CA GLY A 347 3.88 -31.22 22.03
C GLY A 347 2.36 -31.12 21.87
N ARG A 348 1.64 -32.25 21.95
CA ARG A 348 0.18 -32.25 21.94
C ARG A 348 -0.40 -31.51 23.13
N LEU A 349 -1.34 -30.61 22.90
CA LEU A 349 -2.03 -29.86 23.93
C LEU A 349 -3.08 -30.74 24.64
N PRO A 350 -3.11 -30.79 25.97
CA PRO A 350 -3.94 -31.73 26.75
C PRO A 350 -5.45 -31.44 26.68
N PHE A 351 -5.86 -30.23 26.28
CA PHE A 351 -7.25 -29.77 26.32
C PHE A 351 -8.08 -30.17 25.09
N THR A 352 -7.59 -30.99 24.19
CA THR A 352 -8.23 -31.22 22.89
C THR A 352 -8.65 -32.67 22.67
N ARG A 353 -9.40 -33.25 23.63
CA ARG A 353 -10.07 -34.53 23.42
C ARG A 353 -11.23 -34.35 22.41
N GLY A 354 -11.10 -35.01 21.29
CA GLY A 354 -12.06 -35.35 20.27
C GLY A 354 -13.45 -34.70 20.31
N ALA A 355 -13.61 -33.50 19.79
CA ALA A 355 -14.89 -33.19 19.13
C ALA A 355 -14.87 -33.93 17.80
N GLY A 356 -15.65 -34.97 17.66
CA GLY A 356 -15.96 -35.61 16.39
C GLY A 356 -16.52 -34.54 15.46
N ARG A 357 -15.69 -34.02 14.55
CA ARG A 357 -16.06 -33.02 13.57
C ARG A 357 -16.69 -33.63 12.30
N GLY A 358 -17.20 -34.86 12.40
CA GLY A 358 -17.96 -35.45 11.31
C GLY A 358 -19.30 -34.77 11.12
N GLY A 359 -19.48 -34.12 9.98
CA GLY A 359 -20.79 -33.73 9.54
C GLY A 359 -21.21 -32.26 9.70
N LEU A 360 -20.49 -31.42 10.42
CA LEU A 360 -20.90 -29.99 10.56
C LEU A 360 -20.93 -29.25 9.24
N TRP A 361 -19.87 -29.33 8.45
CA TRP A 361 -19.78 -28.68 7.13
C TRP A 361 -20.75 -29.33 6.14
N HIS A 362 -20.90 -30.65 6.21
CA HIS A 362 -21.87 -31.38 5.41
C HIS A 362 -23.31 -30.98 5.77
N ALA A 363 -23.64 -30.91 7.05
CA ALA A 363 -24.94 -30.47 7.53
C ALA A 363 -25.24 -29.02 7.11
N LEU A 364 -24.27 -28.13 7.24
CA LEU A 364 -24.38 -26.71 6.83
C LEU A 364 -24.58 -26.59 5.33
N ALA A 365 -23.77 -27.28 4.53
CA ALA A 365 -23.91 -27.28 3.07
C ALA A 365 -25.26 -27.82 2.64
N THR A 366 -25.70 -28.91 3.26
CA THR A 366 -27.02 -29.53 2.95
C THR A 366 -28.17 -28.61 3.33
N TRP A 367 -28.07 -27.93 4.47
CA TRP A 367 -29.07 -26.94 4.91
C TRP A 367 -29.12 -25.74 3.95
N VAL A 368 -27.99 -25.16 3.56
CA VAL A 368 -27.89 -24.07 2.59
C VAL A 368 -28.51 -24.50 1.24
N MET A 369 -28.18 -25.70 0.77
CA MET A 369 -28.67 -26.18 -0.51
C MET A 369 -30.17 -26.57 -0.48
N ARG A 370 -30.75 -26.86 0.70
CA ARG A 370 -32.20 -27.04 0.86
C ARG A 370 -32.96 -25.72 0.80
N HIS A 371 -32.33 -24.62 1.22
CA HIS A 371 -32.97 -23.30 1.29
C HIS A 371 -32.17 -22.24 0.51
N PRO A 372 -31.82 -22.45 -0.77
CA PRO A 372 -30.84 -21.63 -1.47
C PRO A 372 -31.26 -20.16 -1.60
N TRP A 373 -32.53 -19.87 -1.85
CA TRP A 373 -33.04 -18.50 -1.96
C TRP A 373 -33.05 -17.76 -0.61
N TRP A 374 -33.39 -18.45 0.46
CA TRP A 374 -33.40 -17.90 1.82
C TRP A 374 -31.98 -17.56 2.32
N VAL A 375 -30.98 -18.22 1.78
CA VAL A 375 -29.57 -17.91 2.10
C VAL A 375 -29.00 -16.89 1.12
N LEU A 376 -29.21 -17.08 -0.17
CA LEU A 376 -28.61 -16.27 -1.22
C LEU A 376 -29.09 -14.81 -1.17
N LEU A 377 -30.41 -14.57 -1.10
CA LEU A 377 -30.95 -13.21 -1.16
C LEU A 377 -30.53 -12.33 0.03
N PRO A 378 -30.63 -12.77 1.30
CA PRO A 378 -30.17 -11.96 2.42
C PRO A 378 -28.66 -11.72 2.41
N THR A 379 -27.87 -12.75 2.04
CA THR A 379 -26.41 -12.60 1.99
C THR A 379 -25.99 -11.66 0.88
N LEU A 380 -26.63 -11.73 -0.28
CA LEU A 380 -26.41 -10.81 -1.40
C LEU A 380 -26.82 -9.38 -1.02
N ALA A 381 -28.00 -9.22 -0.38
CA ALA A 381 -28.46 -7.92 0.10
C ALA A 381 -27.51 -7.32 1.13
N LEU A 382 -26.97 -8.13 2.06
CA LEU A 382 -25.98 -7.70 3.03
C LEU A 382 -24.71 -7.21 2.34
N LEU A 383 -24.13 -7.97 1.42
CA LEU A 383 -22.91 -7.58 0.70
C LEU A 383 -23.11 -6.33 -0.15
N LEU A 384 -24.28 -6.20 -0.81
CA LEU A 384 -24.64 -4.99 -1.54
C LEU A 384 -24.80 -3.79 -0.63
N ALA A 385 -25.47 -3.96 0.52
CA ALA A 385 -25.61 -2.90 1.53
C ALA A 385 -24.25 -2.46 2.07
N MET A 386 -23.35 -3.40 2.39
CA MET A 386 -21.98 -3.09 2.80
C MET A 386 -21.20 -2.37 1.70
N GLY A 387 -21.49 -2.66 0.42
CA GLY A 387 -20.85 -1.99 -0.72
C GLY A 387 -21.37 -0.58 -1.04
N LEU A 388 -22.54 -0.18 -0.51
CA LEU A 388 -23.15 1.12 -0.83
C LEU A 388 -22.24 2.33 -0.53
N PRO A 389 -21.52 2.40 0.62
CA PRO A 389 -20.64 3.53 0.92
C PRO A 389 -19.52 3.72 -0.11
N PHE A 390 -19.11 2.65 -0.81
CA PHE A 390 -18.07 2.75 -1.85
C PHE A 390 -18.44 3.73 -2.98
N ARG A 391 -19.72 3.97 -3.23
CA ARG A 391 -20.18 4.96 -4.21
C ARG A 391 -19.79 6.41 -3.83
N ARG A 392 -19.48 6.66 -2.57
CA ARG A 392 -19.08 7.96 -2.03
C ARG A 392 -17.57 8.08 -1.83
N LEU A 393 -16.80 7.14 -2.39
CA LEU A 393 -15.34 7.12 -2.26
C LEU A 393 -14.74 8.45 -2.74
N GLU A 394 -14.03 9.11 -1.84
CA GLU A 394 -13.18 10.27 -2.12
C GLU A 394 -11.71 9.85 -2.01
N LEU A 395 -10.96 10.16 -3.05
CA LEU A 395 -9.54 9.86 -3.10
C LEU A 395 -8.73 11.13 -2.91
N ALA A 396 -7.81 11.13 -1.95
CA ALA A 396 -6.79 12.16 -1.80
C ALA A 396 -5.51 11.57 -1.21
N ALA A 397 -4.38 12.18 -1.52
CA ALA A 397 -3.11 11.73 -0.96
C ALA A 397 -3.03 12.05 0.54
N THR A 398 -2.14 11.33 1.19
CA THR A 398 -1.85 11.45 2.61
C THR A 398 -1.17 12.78 2.91
N ASP A 399 -1.70 13.56 3.84
CA ASP A 399 -1.12 14.81 4.32
C ASP A 399 -0.72 14.71 5.81
N ILE A 400 -0.37 15.85 6.40
CA ILE A 400 0.08 15.94 7.79
C ILE A 400 -0.93 15.36 8.80
N THR A 401 -2.23 15.34 8.46
CA THR A 401 -3.30 14.82 9.34
C THR A 401 -3.29 13.30 9.45
N ALA A 402 -2.56 12.60 8.59
CA ALA A 402 -2.35 11.16 8.69
C ALA A 402 -1.40 10.75 9.83
N LEU A 403 -0.62 11.70 10.35
CA LEU A 403 0.20 11.50 11.54
C LEU A 403 -0.65 11.64 12.80
N PRO A 404 -0.35 10.89 13.87
CA PRO A 404 -0.97 11.09 15.19
C PRO A 404 -0.81 12.52 15.71
N GLU A 405 -1.78 13.01 16.48
CA GLU A 405 -1.81 14.38 17.02
C GLU A 405 -0.61 14.73 17.91
N ASP A 406 -0.02 13.74 18.56
CA ASP A 406 1.14 13.87 19.44
C ASP A 406 2.48 13.92 18.68
N THR A 407 2.46 13.77 17.36
CA THR A 407 3.69 13.80 16.53
C THR A 407 4.25 15.21 16.44
N PRO A 408 5.54 15.43 16.74
CA PRO A 408 6.16 16.78 16.73
C PRO A 408 5.98 17.53 15.41
N ALA A 409 6.09 16.84 14.26
CA ALA A 409 5.91 17.45 12.94
C ALA A 409 4.48 17.96 12.72
N ARG A 410 3.45 17.24 13.20
CA ARG A 410 2.05 17.65 13.13
C ARG A 410 1.77 18.82 14.07
N GLN A 411 2.22 18.75 15.31
CA GLN A 411 2.09 19.86 16.26
C GLN A 411 2.77 21.12 15.73
N GLY A 412 3.92 20.96 15.06
CA GLY A 412 4.62 22.03 14.40
C GLY A 412 3.81 22.66 13.26
N ALA A 413 3.15 21.85 12.44
CA ALA A 413 2.30 22.34 11.35
C ALA A 413 1.07 23.10 11.88
N GLU A 414 0.42 22.57 12.91
CA GLU A 414 -0.71 23.23 13.57
C GLU A 414 -0.29 24.55 14.24
N ARG A 415 0.88 24.56 14.88
CA ARG A 415 1.45 25.80 15.47
C ARG A 415 1.79 26.82 14.38
N LEU A 416 2.40 26.39 13.27
CA LEU A 416 2.68 27.25 12.13
C LEU A 416 1.40 27.86 11.56
N ALA A 417 0.37 27.07 11.35
CA ALA A 417 -0.92 27.53 10.82
C ALA A 417 -1.60 28.56 11.73
N ARG A 418 -1.50 28.37 13.03
CA ARG A 418 -2.07 29.29 14.04
C ARG A 418 -1.30 30.60 14.17
N LEU A 419 0.04 30.54 14.21
CA LEU A 419 0.89 31.71 14.47
C LEU A 419 1.28 32.45 13.20
N PHE A 420 1.46 31.75 12.09
CA PHE A 420 1.94 32.26 10.80
C PHE A 420 1.07 31.80 9.63
N PRO A 421 -0.22 32.17 9.58
CA PRO A 421 -1.18 31.62 8.63
C PRO A 421 -0.80 31.84 7.16
N ARG A 422 -0.09 32.89 6.84
CA ARG A 422 0.39 33.17 5.47
C ARG A 422 1.54 32.20 5.08
N GLU A 423 2.44 31.91 6.00
CA GLU A 423 3.57 31.00 5.73
C GLU A 423 3.11 29.52 5.74
N ALA A 424 2.06 29.21 6.48
CA ALA A 424 1.38 27.92 6.49
C ALA A 424 0.42 27.71 5.31
N ALA A 425 0.14 28.77 4.52
CA ALA A 425 -0.78 28.68 3.38
C ALA A 425 -0.32 27.64 2.38
N THR A 426 -1.28 26.87 1.84
CA THR A 426 -1.02 25.93 0.74
C THR A 426 -0.53 26.73 -0.47
N ARG A 427 0.56 26.27 -1.07
CA ARG A 427 1.18 26.87 -2.24
C ARG A 427 0.98 25.97 -3.45
N VAL A 428 0.29 26.51 -4.45
CA VAL A 428 0.16 25.89 -5.76
C VAL A 428 1.20 26.52 -6.69
N LEU A 429 2.10 25.68 -7.22
CA LEU A 429 3.16 26.09 -8.12
C LEU A 429 2.59 26.29 -9.53
N VAL A 430 2.87 27.42 -10.14
CA VAL A 430 2.56 27.69 -11.55
C VAL A 430 3.87 28.04 -12.26
N ALA A 431 4.35 27.16 -13.12
CA ALA A 431 5.56 27.35 -13.92
C ALA A 431 5.17 27.77 -15.34
N VAL A 432 5.48 29.00 -15.71
CA VAL A 432 5.20 29.56 -17.05
C VAL A 432 6.41 29.35 -17.92
N GLU A 433 6.32 28.49 -18.91
CA GLU A 433 7.36 28.19 -19.90
C GLU A 433 7.16 29.07 -21.14
N PHE A 434 8.20 29.83 -21.47
CA PHE A 434 8.25 30.63 -22.68
C PHE A 434 9.10 29.91 -23.76
N PRO A 435 8.80 30.12 -25.07
CA PRO A 435 9.48 29.38 -26.12
C PRO A 435 11.00 29.54 -26.14
N SER A 436 11.52 30.69 -25.79
CA SER A 436 12.95 30.99 -25.73
C SER A 436 13.25 32.33 -25.06
N GLY A 437 14.50 32.53 -24.65
CA GLY A 437 15.04 33.81 -24.17
C GLY A 437 14.62 34.20 -22.75
N ASN A 438 14.72 35.50 -22.45
CA ASN A 438 14.43 36.04 -21.14
C ASN A 438 12.92 35.91 -20.82
N PRO A 439 12.54 35.22 -19.73
CA PRO A 439 11.12 35.10 -19.32
C PRO A 439 10.50 36.42 -18.87
N LEU A 440 11.27 37.45 -18.64
CA LEU A 440 10.84 38.75 -18.13
C LEU A 440 11.17 39.90 -19.10
N THR A 441 10.76 39.77 -20.39
CA THR A 441 10.70 40.93 -21.26
C THR A 441 9.54 41.87 -20.85
N PRO A 442 9.54 43.17 -21.22
CA PRO A 442 8.43 44.06 -20.85
C PRO A 442 7.05 43.53 -21.24
N GLU A 443 6.92 42.91 -22.42
CA GLU A 443 5.67 42.30 -22.91
C GLU A 443 5.25 41.10 -22.07
N ARG A 444 6.21 40.18 -21.78
CA ARG A 444 5.98 39.00 -20.96
C ARG A 444 5.70 39.37 -19.51
N ALA A 445 6.38 40.37 -18.96
CA ALA A 445 6.11 40.92 -17.62
C ALA A 445 4.69 41.49 -17.50
N GLY A 446 4.21 42.21 -18.53
CA GLY A 446 2.85 42.65 -18.61
C GLY A 446 1.85 41.51 -18.65
N ALA A 447 2.11 40.46 -19.43
CA ALA A 447 1.27 39.28 -19.53
C ALA A 447 1.25 38.47 -18.21
N LEU A 448 2.41 38.32 -17.53
CA LEU A 448 2.53 37.70 -16.21
C LEU A 448 1.74 38.49 -15.15
N PHE A 449 1.83 39.84 -15.18
CA PHE A 449 1.07 40.69 -14.28
C PHE A 449 -0.44 40.51 -14.45
N ASP A 450 -0.93 40.55 -15.70
CA ASP A 450 -2.34 40.32 -16.00
C ASP A 450 -2.79 38.92 -15.55
N ALA A 451 -1.94 37.90 -15.72
CA ALA A 451 -2.19 36.55 -15.25
C ALA A 451 -2.25 36.47 -13.72
N SER A 452 -1.27 37.10 -13.04
CA SER A 452 -1.25 37.16 -11.56
C SER A 452 -2.51 37.81 -11.00
N ARG A 453 -2.96 38.91 -11.60
CA ARG A 453 -4.20 39.57 -11.18
C ARG A 453 -5.45 38.72 -11.41
N ARG A 454 -5.54 38.02 -12.55
CA ARG A 454 -6.63 37.08 -12.78
C ARG A 454 -6.65 35.96 -11.77
N ILE A 455 -5.50 35.39 -11.45
CA ILE A 455 -5.37 34.32 -10.46
C ILE A 455 -5.71 34.82 -9.05
N ALA A 456 -5.22 36.00 -8.67
CA ALA A 456 -5.49 36.61 -7.38
C ALA A 456 -6.99 36.92 -7.15
N ALA A 457 -7.78 37.06 -8.22
CA ALA A 457 -9.22 37.28 -8.15
C ALA A 457 -10.03 35.95 -8.02
N LEU A 458 -9.40 34.79 -8.11
CA LEU A 458 -10.11 33.52 -7.97
C LEU A 458 -10.55 33.29 -6.52
N PRO A 459 -11.70 32.64 -6.30
CA PRO A 459 -12.18 32.32 -4.96
C PRO A 459 -11.17 31.48 -4.17
N GLY A 460 -10.94 31.81 -2.91
CA GLY A 460 -10.03 31.08 -2.01
C GLY A 460 -8.54 31.38 -2.21
N VAL A 461 -8.17 32.25 -3.14
CA VAL A 461 -6.79 32.71 -3.32
C VAL A 461 -6.49 33.85 -2.34
N LEU A 462 -5.46 33.68 -1.51
CA LEU A 462 -4.96 34.69 -0.56
C LEU A 462 -4.04 35.69 -1.23
N GLY A 463 -3.38 35.30 -2.30
CA GLY A 463 -2.45 36.11 -3.06
C GLY A 463 -1.61 35.28 -4.04
N VAL A 464 -0.85 35.98 -4.86
CA VAL A 464 0.13 35.41 -5.78
C VAL A 464 1.49 36.00 -5.47
N GLU A 465 2.51 35.16 -5.40
CA GLU A 465 3.91 35.59 -5.23
C GLU A 465 4.65 35.27 -6.53
N SER A 466 5.23 36.27 -7.18
CA SER A 466 5.97 36.11 -8.44
C SER A 466 6.97 37.25 -8.69
N ALA A 467 7.75 37.14 -9.76
CA ALA A 467 8.69 38.19 -10.17
C ALA A 467 8.00 39.56 -10.46
N VAL A 468 6.70 39.57 -10.67
CA VAL A 468 5.92 40.79 -10.97
C VAL A 468 5.09 41.29 -9.79
N ASP A 469 5.07 40.56 -8.66
CA ASP A 469 4.28 40.87 -7.47
C ASP A 469 5.17 41.28 -6.27
N LEU A 470 6.43 41.65 -6.50
CA LEU A 470 7.44 41.92 -5.44
C LEU A 470 7.08 43.12 -4.57
N VAL A 471 6.44 44.13 -5.11
CA VAL A 471 6.04 45.35 -4.38
C VAL A 471 4.51 45.51 -4.51
N PRO A 472 3.81 45.56 -3.37
CA PRO A 472 2.36 45.78 -3.37
C PRO A 472 1.95 47.08 -4.06
N GLY A 473 0.87 47.05 -4.84
CA GLY A 473 0.31 48.23 -5.43
C GLY A 473 0.96 48.70 -6.72
N MET A 474 1.96 47.98 -7.28
CA MET A 474 2.47 48.31 -8.61
C MET A 474 1.39 48.15 -9.70
N ASP A 475 1.39 49.08 -10.66
CA ASP A 475 0.62 48.97 -11.87
C ASP A 475 1.39 48.23 -12.97
N ARG A 476 0.67 47.83 -14.01
CA ARG A 476 1.22 47.09 -15.16
C ARG A 476 2.36 47.84 -15.85
N ALA A 477 2.22 49.17 -16.02
CA ALA A 477 3.24 49.98 -16.69
C ALA A 477 4.55 50.07 -15.88
N THR A 478 4.45 50.15 -14.57
CA THR A 478 5.62 50.14 -13.68
C THR A 478 6.34 48.78 -13.71
N VAL A 479 5.59 47.67 -13.70
CA VAL A 479 6.17 46.33 -13.85
C VAL A 479 6.91 46.16 -15.17
N GLN A 480 6.33 46.67 -16.28
CA GLN A 480 6.99 46.61 -17.60
C GLN A 480 8.24 47.47 -17.66
N ARG A 481 8.27 48.68 -17.02
CA ARG A 481 9.46 49.51 -16.91
C ARG A 481 10.55 48.85 -16.10
N LEU A 482 10.20 48.25 -14.97
CA LEU A 482 11.13 47.49 -14.15
C LEU A 482 11.70 46.28 -14.87
N ALA A 483 10.91 45.61 -15.71
CA ALA A 483 11.36 44.48 -16.52
C ALA A 483 12.36 44.93 -17.61
N ALA A 484 12.21 46.13 -18.14
CA ALA A 484 13.13 46.72 -19.12
C ALA A 484 14.43 47.20 -18.47
N ALA A 485 14.43 47.49 -17.17
CA ALA A 485 15.61 48.00 -16.45
C ALA A 485 16.67 46.89 -16.25
N PRO A 486 17.97 47.19 -16.46
CA PRO A 486 19.02 46.22 -16.18
C PRO A 486 19.09 45.91 -14.67
N PRO A 487 19.43 44.65 -14.29
CA PRO A 487 19.45 44.24 -12.87
C PRO A 487 20.28 45.16 -11.96
N GLN A 488 21.35 45.78 -12.50
CA GLN A 488 22.22 46.71 -11.76
C GLN A 488 21.55 48.05 -11.40
N ALA A 489 20.46 48.39 -12.11
CA ALA A 489 19.70 49.62 -11.82
C ALA A 489 18.65 49.43 -10.69
N MET A 490 18.58 48.25 -10.11
CA MET A 490 17.65 47.92 -9.02
C MET A 490 18.40 47.78 -7.70
N PRO A 491 17.74 48.04 -6.55
CA PRO A 491 18.27 47.62 -5.25
C PRO A 491 18.63 46.13 -5.27
N PRO A 492 19.78 45.72 -4.73
CA PRO A 492 20.27 44.34 -4.77
C PRO A 492 19.25 43.32 -4.21
N GLU A 493 18.55 43.70 -3.16
CA GLU A 493 17.50 42.85 -2.54
C GLU A 493 16.30 42.61 -3.49
N LEU A 494 15.88 43.64 -4.21
CA LEU A 494 14.78 43.52 -5.18
C LEU A 494 15.20 42.68 -6.41
N ALA A 495 16.45 42.87 -6.86
CA ALA A 495 17.02 42.08 -7.95
C ALA A 495 17.14 40.59 -7.56
N ALA A 496 17.60 40.27 -6.35
CA ALA A 496 17.69 38.92 -5.83
C ALA A 496 16.31 38.30 -5.65
N SER A 497 15.33 39.03 -5.09
CA SER A 497 13.97 38.59 -4.92
C SER A 497 13.30 38.28 -6.27
N ARG A 498 13.56 39.13 -7.30
CA ARG A 498 13.09 38.90 -8.66
C ARG A 498 13.70 37.63 -9.28
N ALA A 499 14.99 37.47 -9.14
CA ALA A 499 15.72 36.32 -9.66
C ALA A 499 15.25 34.99 -9.04
N ALA A 500 14.76 35.02 -7.81
CA ALA A 500 14.24 33.83 -7.12
C ALA A 500 13.04 33.16 -7.86
N TYR A 501 12.30 33.93 -8.66
CA TYR A 501 11.14 33.42 -9.43
C TYR A 501 11.47 33.12 -10.90
N LEU A 502 12.72 33.14 -11.29
CA LEU A 502 13.13 32.98 -12.70
C LEU A 502 14.19 31.89 -12.84
N THR A 503 14.07 31.07 -13.88
CA THR A 503 15.08 30.08 -14.24
C THR A 503 15.02 29.80 -15.74
N GLY A 504 16.15 30.01 -16.45
CA GLY A 504 16.20 29.84 -17.90
C GLY A 504 15.11 30.65 -18.63
N SER A 505 14.22 29.97 -19.35
CA SER A 505 13.04 30.56 -20.01
C SER A 505 11.74 30.42 -19.21
N VAL A 506 11.82 30.08 -17.92
CA VAL A 506 10.65 29.84 -17.07
C VAL A 506 10.49 30.94 -16.03
N ALA A 507 9.25 31.43 -15.87
CA ALA A 507 8.84 32.26 -14.75
C ALA A 507 7.95 31.43 -13.81
N VAL A 508 8.23 31.54 -12.52
CA VAL A 508 7.51 30.82 -11.46
C VAL A 508 6.54 31.78 -10.75
N MET A 509 5.33 31.30 -10.51
CA MET A 509 4.36 31.96 -9.63
C MET A 509 3.94 30.99 -8.54
N GLN A 510 3.81 31.46 -7.32
CA GLN A 510 3.28 30.71 -6.17
C GLN A 510 1.89 31.26 -5.85
N VAL A 511 0.87 30.45 -6.02
CA VAL A 511 -0.52 30.80 -5.71
C VAL A 511 -0.81 30.31 -4.29
N LEU A 512 -1.13 31.23 -3.39
CA LEU A 512 -1.39 30.93 -1.99
C LEU A 512 -2.88 30.77 -1.75
N THR A 513 -3.27 29.70 -1.04
CA THR A 513 -4.66 29.49 -0.60
C THR A 513 -4.69 29.02 0.85
N SER A 514 -5.77 29.39 1.57
CA SER A 514 -6.02 28.92 2.93
C SER A 514 -6.57 27.49 2.99
N ALA A 515 -7.00 26.96 1.85
CA ALA A 515 -7.54 25.62 1.76
C ALA A 515 -6.44 24.57 1.98
N PRO A 516 -6.67 23.55 2.81
CA PRO A 516 -5.72 22.45 2.99
C PRO A 516 -5.38 21.76 1.64
N PRO A 517 -4.16 21.23 1.45
CA PRO A 517 -3.73 20.65 0.16
C PRO A 517 -4.65 19.54 -0.35
N SER A 518 -5.15 18.69 0.56
CA SER A 518 -6.02 17.55 0.27
C SER A 518 -7.51 17.91 0.15
N SER A 519 -7.87 19.17 0.36
CA SER A 519 -9.27 19.64 0.33
C SER A 519 -9.87 19.69 -1.09
N ARG A 520 -11.21 19.68 -1.18
CA ARG A 520 -11.92 19.79 -2.46
C ARG A 520 -11.67 21.16 -3.09
N GLU A 521 -11.66 22.21 -2.27
CA GLU A 521 -11.45 23.61 -2.69
C GLU A 521 -10.07 23.79 -3.34
N ALA A 522 -9.01 23.22 -2.75
CA ALA A 522 -7.67 23.30 -3.32
C ALA A 522 -7.58 22.54 -4.66
N ARG A 523 -8.22 21.36 -4.74
CA ARG A 523 -8.27 20.59 -6.00
C ARG A 523 -9.05 21.32 -7.11
N ASP A 524 -10.13 22.01 -6.77
CA ASP A 524 -10.92 22.79 -7.72
C ASP A 524 -10.14 24.02 -8.20
N LEU A 525 -9.37 24.68 -7.32
CA LEU A 525 -8.45 25.74 -7.72
C LEU A 525 -7.41 25.24 -8.75
N VAL A 526 -6.80 24.08 -8.53
CA VAL A 526 -5.85 23.48 -9.49
C VAL A 526 -6.55 23.21 -10.84
N ARG A 527 -7.79 22.70 -10.84
CA ARG A 527 -8.55 22.48 -12.07
C ARG A 527 -8.81 23.77 -12.81
N THR A 528 -9.25 24.82 -12.09
CA THR A 528 -9.50 26.15 -12.67
C THR A 528 -8.22 26.76 -13.27
N LEU A 529 -7.08 26.64 -12.57
CA LEU A 529 -5.79 27.08 -13.11
C LEU A 529 -5.41 26.32 -14.40
N ARG A 530 -5.83 25.08 -14.57
CA ARG A 530 -5.56 24.27 -15.77
C ARG A 530 -6.47 24.57 -16.96
N GLU A 531 -7.58 25.28 -16.80
CA GLU A 531 -8.50 25.59 -17.89
C GLU A 531 -7.96 26.66 -18.85
N ASN A 532 -7.25 27.68 -18.34
CA ASN A 532 -6.73 28.77 -19.16
C ASN A 532 -5.23 28.96 -18.93
N ARG A 533 -4.40 28.33 -19.76
CA ARG A 533 -2.96 28.17 -19.56
C ARG A 533 -2.07 29.13 -20.33
N VAL A 534 -2.65 30.06 -21.10
CA VAL A 534 -1.90 30.96 -21.98
C VAL A 534 -1.54 32.27 -21.28
N VAL A 535 -0.25 32.64 -21.37
CA VAL A 535 0.30 33.89 -20.83
C VAL A 535 1.21 34.52 -21.86
N GLY A 536 0.71 35.48 -22.61
CA GLY A 536 1.44 36.05 -23.75
C GLY A 536 1.75 34.97 -24.80
N ASP A 537 3.03 34.77 -25.09
CA ASP A 537 3.56 33.73 -25.96
C ASP A 537 3.93 32.43 -25.21
N GLY A 538 3.78 32.42 -23.87
CA GLY A 538 4.08 31.27 -23.02
C GLY A 538 2.87 30.47 -22.60
N ARG A 539 3.12 29.32 -22.00
CA ARG A 539 2.11 28.46 -21.40
C ARG A 539 2.53 28.04 -20.01
N TRP A 540 1.57 27.95 -19.09
CA TRP A 540 1.90 27.42 -17.77
C TRP A 540 1.52 25.97 -17.59
N VAL A 541 2.21 25.34 -16.68
CA VAL A 541 1.89 24.04 -16.07
C VAL A 541 1.78 24.21 -14.55
N VAL A 542 0.91 23.42 -13.93
CA VAL A 542 0.56 23.55 -12.51
C VAL A 542 1.15 22.38 -11.72
N GLY A 543 1.88 22.70 -10.66
CA GLY A 543 2.56 21.77 -9.76
C GLY A 543 2.25 22.03 -8.29
N GLY A 544 3.06 21.45 -7.41
CA GLY A 544 2.87 21.45 -5.97
C GLY A 544 1.97 20.32 -5.49
N GLN A 545 1.88 20.13 -4.16
CA GLN A 545 1.25 18.98 -3.52
C GLN A 545 -0.18 18.70 -4.06
N THR A 546 -1.06 19.70 -4.07
CA THR A 546 -2.45 19.54 -4.54
C THR A 546 -2.53 19.11 -6.01
N ALA A 547 -1.64 19.66 -6.87
CA ALA A 547 -1.59 19.27 -8.27
C ALA A 547 -1.11 17.83 -8.44
N THR A 548 -0.12 17.41 -7.66
CA THR A 548 0.36 16.03 -7.59
C THR A 548 -0.76 15.07 -7.18
N ASP A 549 -1.59 15.43 -6.20
CA ASP A 549 -2.72 14.63 -5.74
C ASP A 549 -3.81 14.48 -6.83
N VAL A 550 -4.12 15.57 -7.55
CA VAL A 550 -5.06 15.55 -8.68
C VAL A 550 -4.55 14.64 -9.79
N ASP A 551 -3.26 14.76 -10.12
CA ASP A 551 -2.62 13.95 -11.17
C ASP A 551 -2.50 12.48 -10.78
N ALA A 552 -2.14 12.19 -9.53
CA ALA A 552 -2.08 10.83 -9.01
C ALA A 552 -3.45 10.15 -9.09
N GLY A 553 -4.50 10.84 -8.67
CA GLY A 553 -5.87 10.35 -8.79
C GLY A 553 -6.30 10.11 -10.25
N ALA A 554 -5.90 11.00 -11.16
CA ALA A 554 -6.18 10.84 -12.60
C ALA A 554 -5.37 9.68 -13.20
N PHE A 555 -4.10 9.54 -12.83
CA PHE A 555 -3.20 8.45 -13.24
C PHE A 555 -3.77 7.09 -12.81
N VAL A 556 -4.16 6.96 -11.54
CA VAL A 556 -4.74 5.73 -11.01
C VAL A 556 -6.05 5.41 -11.76
N ARG A 557 -6.97 6.36 -11.93
CA ARG A 557 -8.23 6.14 -12.67
C ARG A 557 -7.99 5.70 -14.11
N HIS A 558 -6.99 6.26 -14.79
CA HIS A 558 -6.68 5.94 -16.18
C HIS A 558 -6.17 4.49 -16.34
N HIS A 559 -5.29 4.03 -15.44
CA HIS A 559 -4.66 2.71 -15.55
C HIS A 559 -5.47 1.58 -14.89
N THR A 560 -6.38 1.90 -13.96
CA THR A 560 -7.19 0.91 -13.23
C THR A 560 -7.98 -0.05 -14.14
N PRO A 561 -8.64 0.40 -15.23
CA PRO A 561 -9.41 -0.53 -16.08
C PRO A 561 -8.53 -1.61 -16.73
N ALA A 562 -7.31 -1.25 -17.16
CA ALA A 562 -6.38 -2.20 -17.76
C ALA A 562 -5.85 -3.21 -16.72
N ALA A 563 -5.51 -2.74 -15.52
CA ALA A 563 -5.06 -3.59 -14.42
C ALA A 563 -6.16 -4.56 -13.98
N VAL A 564 -7.37 -4.05 -13.76
CA VAL A 564 -8.55 -4.85 -13.39
C VAL A 564 -8.88 -5.87 -14.49
N GLY A 565 -8.93 -5.45 -15.75
CA GLY A 565 -9.18 -6.33 -16.90
C GLY A 565 -8.14 -7.46 -17.02
N PHE A 566 -6.86 -7.15 -16.80
CA PHE A 566 -5.78 -8.14 -16.79
C PHE A 566 -5.96 -9.15 -15.65
N VAL A 567 -6.15 -8.69 -14.42
CA VAL A 567 -6.31 -9.57 -13.25
C VAL A 567 -7.54 -10.47 -13.42
N MET A 568 -8.68 -9.89 -13.81
CA MET A 568 -9.91 -10.65 -14.04
C MET A 568 -9.77 -11.65 -15.19
N GLY A 569 -9.19 -11.24 -16.30
CA GLY A 569 -9.00 -12.10 -17.48
C GLY A 569 -8.06 -13.27 -17.19
N MET A 570 -6.91 -13.00 -16.55
CA MET A 570 -5.95 -14.05 -16.18
C MET A 570 -6.52 -15.01 -15.15
N THR A 571 -7.24 -14.49 -14.17
CA THR A 571 -7.97 -15.29 -13.19
C THR A 571 -8.96 -16.24 -13.86
N CYS A 572 -9.78 -15.70 -14.75
CA CYS A 572 -10.74 -16.48 -15.53
C CYS A 572 -10.05 -17.57 -16.36
N LEU A 573 -8.92 -17.23 -16.99
CA LEU A 573 -8.12 -18.17 -17.78
C LEU A 573 -7.56 -19.31 -16.92
N VAL A 574 -6.95 -18.99 -15.77
CA VAL A 574 -6.39 -20.01 -14.85
C VAL A 574 -7.47 -20.95 -14.36
N LEU A 575 -8.60 -20.41 -13.91
CA LEU A 575 -9.74 -21.24 -13.48
C LEU A 575 -10.33 -22.07 -14.62
N PHE A 576 -10.45 -21.50 -15.81
CA PHE A 576 -10.94 -22.21 -16.98
C PHE A 576 -10.04 -23.42 -17.32
N VAL A 577 -8.72 -23.22 -17.36
CA VAL A 577 -7.77 -24.30 -17.63
C VAL A 577 -7.86 -25.41 -16.57
N LEU A 578 -8.00 -25.01 -15.29
CA LEU A 578 -8.06 -25.93 -14.16
C LEU A 578 -9.39 -26.71 -14.12
N LEU A 579 -10.52 -26.00 -14.25
CA LEU A 579 -11.86 -26.54 -14.04
C LEU A 579 -12.51 -27.05 -15.33
N ARG A 580 -12.00 -26.66 -16.50
CA ARG A 580 -12.58 -26.96 -17.83
C ARG A 580 -14.07 -26.62 -17.92
N SER A 581 -14.50 -25.59 -17.23
CA SER A 581 -15.83 -25.00 -17.25
C SER A 581 -15.71 -23.50 -17.52
N VAL A 582 -16.66 -22.91 -18.24
CA VAL A 582 -16.76 -21.46 -18.48
C VAL A 582 -17.58 -20.82 -17.38
N VAL A 583 -18.54 -21.49 -16.84
CA VAL A 583 -19.51 -20.96 -15.87
C VAL A 583 -18.89 -20.78 -14.48
N LEU A 584 -18.09 -21.76 -14.04
CA LEU A 584 -17.44 -21.68 -12.71
C LEU A 584 -16.50 -20.47 -12.57
N PRO A 585 -15.58 -20.18 -13.52
CA PRO A 585 -14.75 -18.99 -13.47
C PRO A 585 -15.54 -17.67 -13.45
N LEU A 586 -16.59 -17.56 -14.26
CA LEU A 586 -17.43 -16.37 -14.32
C LEU A 586 -18.18 -16.14 -13.00
N LYS A 587 -18.70 -17.20 -12.42
CA LYS A 587 -19.34 -17.16 -11.09
C LYS A 587 -18.34 -16.73 -10.02
N ALA A 588 -17.14 -17.34 -9.99
CA ALA A 588 -16.07 -17.02 -9.09
C ALA A 588 -15.68 -15.53 -9.14
N LEU A 589 -15.51 -15.04 -10.35
CA LEU A 589 -15.21 -13.63 -10.64
C LEU A 589 -16.29 -12.70 -10.05
N LEU A 590 -17.56 -13.00 -10.31
CA LEU A 590 -18.68 -12.21 -9.80
C LEU A 590 -18.71 -12.18 -8.26
N MET A 591 -18.47 -13.33 -7.62
CA MET A 591 -18.46 -13.44 -6.15
C MET A 591 -17.30 -12.65 -5.54
N ASN A 592 -16.12 -12.73 -6.14
CA ASN A 592 -14.95 -11.99 -5.67
C ASN A 592 -15.15 -10.47 -5.79
N VAL A 593 -15.72 -10.01 -6.91
CA VAL A 593 -16.05 -8.57 -7.08
C VAL A 593 -17.07 -8.12 -6.03
N LEU A 594 -18.07 -8.94 -5.72
CA LEU A 594 -19.08 -8.62 -4.72
C LEU A 594 -18.49 -8.54 -3.30
N SER A 595 -17.62 -9.48 -2.94
CA SER A 595 -16.91 -9.50 -1.66
C SER A 595 -16.01 -8.27 -1.51
N LEU A 596 -15.29 -7.93 -2.57
CA LEU A 596 -14.43 -6.72 -2.59
C LEU A 596 -15.23 -5.44 -2.50
N ALA A 597 -16.36 -5.34 -3.20
CA ALA A 597 -17.25 -4.17 -3.10
C ALA A 597 -17.73 -3.97 -1.65
N GLY A 598 -18.11 -5.06 -0.96
CA GLY A 598 -18.46 -5.03 0.47
C GLY A 598 -17.31 -4.56 1.35
N SER A 599 -16.10 -5.05 1.10
CA SER A 599 -14.89 -4.64 1.83
C SER A 599 -14.54 -3.17 1.60
N PHE A 600 -14.60 -2.69 0.36
CA PHE A 600 -14.32 -1.29 0.03
C PHE A 600 -15.38 -0.35 0.62
N GLY A 601 -16.65 -0.77 0.60
CA GLY A 601 -17.70 -0.01 1.27
C GLY A 601 -17.48 0.07 2.78
N ALA A 602 -17.04 -1.02 3.41
CA ALA A 602 -16.67 -1.03 4.83
C ALA A 602 -15.48 -0.09 5.10
N LEU A 603 -14.47 -0.05 4.22
CA LEU A 603 -13.35 0.90 4.36
C LEU A 603 -13.82 2.36 4.29
N VAL A 604 -14.68 2.71 3.34
CA VAL A 604 -15.25 4.06 3.25
C VAL A 604 -16.05 4.38 4.49
N TRP A 605 -16.90 3.46 4.95
CA TRP A 605 -17.72 3.63 6.15
C TRP A 605 -16.87 3.83 7.42
N ILE A 606 -15.77 3.07 7.55
CA ILE A 606 -14.89 3.17 8.72
C ILE A 606 -14.02 4.42 8.62
N PHE A 607 -13.19 4.54 7.57
CA PHE A 607 -12.09 5.49 7.51
C PHE A 607 -12.49 6.85 6.94
N GLN A 608 -13.38 6.91 5.96
CA GLN A 608 -13.80 8.18 5.37
C GLN A 608 -14.98 8.81 6.14
N GLU A 609 -16.01 8.01 6.45
CA GLU A 609 -17.19 8.49 7.19
C GLU A 609 -16.94 8.52 8.72
N GLY A 610 -15.83 7.94 9.19
CA GLY A 610 -15.37 8.07 10.56
C GLY A 610 -16.02 7.14 11.58
N HIS A 611 -16.74 6.10 11.14
CA HIS A 611 -17.27 5.12 12.06
C HIS A 611 -16.12 4.32 12.68
N LEU A 612 -16.19 4.04 13.98
CA LEU A 612 -15.12 3.36 14.74
C LEU A 612 -13.81 4.18 14.93
N HIS A 613 -13.75 5.47 14.57
CA HIS A 613 -12.54 6.30 14.70
C HIS A 613 -12.00 6.33 16.15
N ARG A 614 -12.88 6.39 17.15
CA ARG A 614 -12.49 6.37 18.58
C ARG A 614 -11.85 5.03 18.99
N LEU A 615 -12.38 3.92 18.48
CA LEU A 615 -11.87 2.57 18.80
C LEU A 615 -10.51 2.34 18.15
N LEU A 616 -10.40 2.70 16.88
CA LEU A 616 -9.18 2.50 16.08
C LEU A 616 -8.19 3.67 16.21
N ARG A 617 -8.56 4.77 16.88
CA ARG A 617 -7.72 5.96 17.12
C ARG A 617 -7.14 6.50 15.84
N PHE A 618 -7.96 7.11 15.01
CA PHE A 618 -7.54 7.80 13.77
C PHE A 618 -8.47 8.98 13.47
N GLU A 619 -8.04 9.91 12.64
CA GLU A 619 -8.88 10.97 12.10
C GLU A 619 -9.55 10.53 10.80
N PRO A 620 -10.87 10.72 10.66
CA PRO A 620 -11.57 10.43 9.41
C PRO A 620 -11.07 11.32 8.27
N GLY A 621 -10.90 10.73 7.09
CA GLY A 621 -10.42 11.45 5.92
C GLY A 621 -10.60 10.66 4.63
N PRO A 622 -10.27 11.27 3.49
CA PRO A 622 -10.34 10.61 2.19
C PRO A 622 -9.40 9.40 2.15
N ILE A 623 -9.76 8.45 1.29
CA ILE A 623 -8.95 7.24 1.10
C ILE A 623 -7.76 7.53 0.17
N GLU A 624 -6.59 7.04 0.53
CA GLU A 624 -5.38 7.16 -0.30
C GLU A 624 -5.58 6.44 -1.65
N PRO A 625 -5.24 7.08 -2.82
CA PRO A 625 -5.58 6.58 -4.16
C PRO A 625 -5.05 5.20 -4.52
N SER A 626 -3.91 4.79 -3.96
CA SER A 626 -3.32 3.47 -4.25
C SER A 626 -4.00 2.33 -3.50
N LEU A 627 -4.62 2.62 -2.35
CA LEU A 627 -5.16 1.60 -1.46
C LEU A 627 -6.24 0.71 -2.11
N PRO A 628 -7.26 1.24 -2.82
CA PRO A 628 -8.28 0.41 -3.45
C PRO A 628 -7.71 -0.54 -4.51
N ILE A 629 -6.79 -0.07 -5.36
CA ILE A 629 -6.22 -0.92 -6.41
C ILE A 629 -5.22 -1.94 -5.85
N LEU A 630 -4.44 -1.57 -4.84
CA LEU A 630 -3.56 -2.50 -4.13
C LEU A 630 -4.36 -3.63 -3.48
N LEU A 631 -5.42 -3.26 -2.73
CA LEU A 631 -6.31 -4.24 -2.11
C LEU A 631 -7.01 -5.11 -3.15
N PHE A 632 -7.49 -4.53 -4.25
CA PHE A 632 -8.07 -5.29 -5.36
C PHE A 632 -7.10 -6.35 -5.87
N CYS A 633 -5.88 -5.95 -6.26
CA CYS A 633 -4.88 -6.85 -6.82
C CYS A 633 -4.44 -7.94 -5.84
N ALA A 634 -4.23 -7.58 -4.57
CA ALA A 634 -3.80 -8.52 -3.54
C ALA A 634 -4.92 -9.51 -3.18
N LEU A 635 -6.12 -9.00 -2.88
CA LEU A 635 -7.24 -9.82 -2.43
C LEU A 635 -7.80 -10.71 -3.54
N PHE A 636 -7.80 -10.22 -4.78
CA PHE A 636 -8.23 -11.02 -5.92
C PHE A 636 -7.34 -12.26 -6.11
N GLY A 637 -6.00 -12.07 -5.94
CA GLY A 637 -5.06 -13.18 -5.92
C GLY A 637 -5.28 -14.14 -4.77
N LEU A 638 -5.40 -13.61 -3.53
CA LEU A 638 -5.58 -14.41 -2.31
C LEU A 638 -6.91 -15.16 -2.26
N SER A 639 -8.00 -14.57 -2.77
CA SER A 639 -9.30 -15.23 -2.78
C SER A 639 -9.35 -16.44 -3.70
N MET A 640 -8.59 -16.39 -4.81
CA MET A 640 -8.51 -17.47 -5.79
C MET A 640 -8.02 -18.81 -5.21
N ASP A 641 -7.09 -18.77 -4.29
CA ASP A 641 -6.41 -19.95 -3.74
C ASP A 641 -7.38 -20.95 -3.12
N TYR A 642 -8.26 -20.44 -2.31
CA TYR A 642 -9.24 -21.26 -1.62
C TYR A 642 -10.41 -21.66 -2.54
N GLU A 643 -10.73 -20.83 -3.53
CA GLU A 643 -11.75 -21.17 -4.50
C GLU A 643 -11.30 -22.32 -5.40
N VAL A 644 -10.04 -22.27 -5.85
CA VAL A 644 -9.40 -23.37 -6.57
C VAL A 644 -9.43 -24.67 -5.75
N LEU A 645 -9.09 -24.60 -4.45
CA LEU A 645 -9.10 -25.75 -3.57
C LEU A 645 -10.50 -26.36 -3.43
N LEU A 646 -11.50 -25.53 -3.13
CA LEU A 646 -12.87 -25.96 -2.95
C LEU A 646 -13.45 -26.56 -4.26
N LEU A 647 -13.36 -25.80 -5.35
CA LEU A 647 -13.95 -26.20 -6.64
C LEU A 647 -13.25 -27.41 -7.25
N SER A 648 -11.93 -27.58 -7.04
CA SER A 648 -11.23 -28.79 -7.51
C SER A 648 -11.71 -30.05 -6.79
N ARG A 649 -11.98 -29.97 -5.46
CA ARG A 649 -12.51 -31.09 -4.70
C ARG A 649 -13.98 -31.41 -5.06
N ILE A 650 -14.78 -30.37 -5.24
CA ILE A 650 -16.16 -30.54 -5.72
C ILE A 650 -16.14 -31.22 -7.09
N ARG A 651 -15.26 -30.80 -8.00
CA ARG A 651 -15.12 -31.39 -9.33
C ARG A 651 -14.71 -32.86 -9.29
N GLU A 652 -13.71 -33.19 -8.45
CA GLU A 652 -13.23 -34.56 -8.26
C GLU A 652 -14.40 -35.48 -7.83
N GLU A 653 -15.20 -35.03 -6.85
CA GLU A 653 -16.33 -35.79 -6.35
C GLU A 653 -17.48 -35.87 -7.37
N TRP A 654 -17.71 -34.78 -8.12
CA TRP A 654 -18.70 -34.76 -9.19
C TRP A 654 -18.35 -35.75 -10.34
N LEU A 655 -17.08 -35.81 -10.73
CA LEU A 655 -16.61 -36.75 -11.73
C LEU A 655 -16.76 -38.22 -11.27
N ARG A 656 -16.73 -38.45 -9.96
CA ARG A 656 -16.88 -39.76 -9.34
C ARG A 656 -18.36 -40.21 -9.23
N THR A 657 -19.23 -39.27 -8.85
CA THR A 657 -20.62 -39.57 -8.45
C THR A 657 -21.67 -39.16 -9.48
N GLY A 658 -21.38 -38.16 -10.29
CA GLY A 658 -22.35 -37.53 -11.19
C GLY A 658 -23.42 -36.68 -10.49
N ASP A 659 -23.41 -36.60 -9.14
CA ASP A 659 -24.36 -35.82 -8.35
C ASP A 659 -23.73 -34.51 -7.87
N ASN A 660 -24.24 -33.39 -8.43
CA ASN A 660 -23.76 -32.06 -8.08
C ASN A 660 -24.02 -31.71 -6.60
N THR A 661 -25.14 -32.11 -6.04
CA THR A 661 -25.53 -31.80 -4.66
C THR A 661 -24.64 -32.55 -3.66
N HIS A 662 -24.44 -33.83 -3.90
CA HIS A 662 -23.53 -34.64 -3.10
C HIS A 662 -22.09 -34.16 -3.21
N ALA A 663 -21.64 -33.83 -4.42
CA ALA A 663 -20.27 -33.32 -4.66
C ALA A 663 -20.00 -32.03 -3.93
N VAL A 664 -20.95 -31.07 -3.87
CA VAL A 664 -20.81 -29.81 -3.13
C VAL A 664 -20.73 -30.04 -1.62
N ALA A 665 -21.62 -30.91 -1.08
CA ALA A 665 -21.65 -31.23 0.34
C ALA A 665 -20.33 -31.89 0.80
N GLU A 666 -19.87 -32.91 0.04
CA GLU A 666 -18.62 -33.62 0.36
C GLU A 666 -17.39 -32.76 0.14
N GLY A 667 -17.37 -31.93 -0.92
CA GLY A 667 -16.28 -30.98 -1.17
C GLY A 667 -16.13 -29.99 -0.02
N LEU A 668 -17.26 -29.46 0.50
CA LEU A 668 -17.22 -28.52 1.63
C LEU A 668 -16.84 -29.24 2.94
N GLU A 669 -17.29 -30.45 3.19
CA GLU A 669 -16.88 -31.25 4.36
C GLU A 669 -15.39 -31.48 4.41
N ARG A 670 -14.79 -31.82 3.26
CA ARG A 670 -13.33 -32.08 3.19
C ARG A 670 -12.45 -30.83 3.26
N THR A 671 -12.96 -29.67 2.83
CA THR A 671 -12.16 -28.45 2.71
C THR A 671 -12.55 -27.34 3.68
N GLY A 672 -13.81 -27.31 4.15
CA GLY A 672 -14.35 -26.20 4.95
C GLY A 672 -13.56 -25.92 6.24
N GLY A 673 -13.19 -26.97 6.98
CA GLY A 673 -12.40 -26.81 8.19
C GLY A 673 -10.98 -26.25 7.92
N LEU A 674 -10.38 -26.62 6.79
CA LEU A 674 -9.05 -26.13 6.41
C LEU A 674 -9.12 -24.67 5.94
N ILE A 675 -10.09 -24.34 5.08
CA ILE A 675 -10.32 -22.99 4.55
C ILE A 675 -10.61 -22.00 5.69
N THR A 676 -11.52 -22.36 6.62
CA THR A 676 -11.85 -21.47 7.74
C THR A 676 -10.69 -21.29 8.72
N SER A 677 -9.88 -22.33 8.93
CA SER A 677 -8.68 -22.23 9.75
C SER A 677 -7.66 -21.28 9.13
N ALA A 678 -7.42 -21.41 7.83
CA ALA A 678 -6.51 -20.56 7.08
C ALA A 678 -7.00 -19.10 7.06
N ALA A 679 -8.29 -18.87 6.79
CA ALA A 679 -8.90 -17.55 6.83
C ALA A 679 -8.81 -16.92 8.24
N ALA A 680 -9.02 -17.69 9.31
CA ALA A 680 -8.87 -17.19 10.67
C ALA A 680 -7.45 -16.72 10.97
N ILE A 681 -6.43 -17.45 10.48
CA ILE A 681 -5.02 -17.05 10.61
C ILE A 681 -4.78 -15.73 9.84
N MET A 682 -5.22 -15.65 8.59
CA MET A 682 -5.04 -14.45 7.78
C MET A 682 -5.76 -13.25 8.37
N VAL A 683 -7.00 -13.40 8.82
CA VAL A 683 -7.75 -12.35 9.49
C VAL A 683 -7.00 -11.90 10.76
N ALA A 684 -6.45 -12.82 11.53
CA ALA A 684 -5.67 -12.51 12.73
C ALA A 684 -4.39 -11.73 12.40
N VAL A 685 -3.65 -12.15 11.39
CA VAL A 685 -2.43 -11.47 10.91
C VAL A 685 -2.77 -10.06 10.40
N PHE A 686 -3.77 -9.93 9.53
CA PHE A 686 -4.15 -8.65 8.96
C PHE A 686 -4.76 -7.71 10.01
N ALA A 687 -5.53 -8.23 10.95
CA ALA A 687 -6.07 -7.45 12.06
C ALA A 687 -4.98 -6.88 12.97
N ALA A 688 -3.81 -7.51 13.11
CA ALA A 688 -2.70 -6.94 13.86
C ALA A 688 -2.24 -5.58 13.30
N PHE A 689 -2.33 -5.37 11.98
CA PHE A 689 -2.01 -4.10 11.34
C PHE A 689 -3.06 -3.01 11.61
N SER A 690 -4.24 -3.34 12.15
CA SER A 690 -5.21 -2.33 12.60
C SER A 690 -4.70 -1.47 13.77
N LEU A 691 -3.65 -1.93 14.44
CA LEU A 691 -2.99 -1.23 15.55
C LEU A 691 -1.89 -0.29 15.08
N ALA A 692 -1.60 -0.23 13.78
CA ALA A 692 -0.66 0.72 13.20
C ALA A 692 -1.05 2.16 13.53
N SER A 693 -0.07 3.04 13.68
CA SER A 693 -0.29 4.47 13.94
C SER A 693 -0.67 5.19 12.64
N VAL A 694 -0.05 4.79 11.51
CA VAL A 694 -0.31 5.38 10.19
C VAL A 694 -1.63 4.86 9.62
N VAL A 695 -2.55 5.77 9.29
CA VAL A 695 -3.92 5.45 8.85
C VAL A 695 -3.96 4.56 7.61
N VAL A 696 -3.06 4.77 6.64
CA VAL A 696 -3.01 3.96 5.40
C VAL A 696 -2.69 2.50 5.69
N VAL A 697 -1.71 2.23 6.56
CA VAL A 697 -1.32 0.87 6.97
C VAL A 697 -2.46 0.20 7.76
N LYS A 698 -3.08 0.96 8.67
CA LYS A 698 -4.26 0.52 9.41
C LYS A 698 -5.42 0.15 8.49
N ALA A 699 -5.73 1.01 7.50
CA ALA A 699 -6.80 0.78 6.53
C ALA A 699 -6.51 -0.43 5.63
N MET A 700 -5.26 -0.65 5.24
CA MET A 700 -4.83 -1.83 4.49
C MET A 700 -5.06 -3.11 5.30
N GLY A 701 -4.63 -3.15 6.58
CA GLY A 701 -4.84 -4.30 7.45
C GLY A 701 -6.32 -4.62 7.71
N VAL A 702 -7.11 -3.60 8.06
CA VAL A 702 -8.56 -3.74 8.30
C VAL A 702 -9.29 -4.18 7.03
N GLY A 703 -8.97 -3.55 5.89
CA GLY A 703 -9.58 -3.87 4.60
C GLY A 703 -9.33 -5.31 4.17
N MET A 704 -8.08 -5.78 4.30
CA MET A 704 -7.73 -7.17 4.02
C MET A 704 -8.39 -8.15 4.99
N ALA A 705 -8.43 -7.84 6.29
CA ALA A 705 -9.07 -8.68 7.29
C ALA A 705 -10.58 -8.84 7.00
N ILE A 706 -11.28 -7.73 6.72
CA ILE A 706 -12.71 -7.75 6.37
C ILE A 706 -12.94 -8.54 5.08
N ALA A 707 -12.14 -8.30 4.03
CA ALA A 707 -12.31 -8.97 2.75
C ALA A 707 -12.13 -10.49 2.86
N VAL A 708 -11.09 -10.95 3.55
CA VAL A 708 -10.86 -12.38 3.79
C VAL A 708 -11.96 -12.99 4.66
N ALA A 709 -12.42 -12.27 5.68
CA ALA A 709 -13.52 -12.74 6.53
C ALA A 709 -14.83 -12.88 5.73
N LEU A 710 -15.20 -11.89 4.91
CA LEU A 710 -16.39 -11.94 4.05
C LEU A 710 -16.30 -13.07 3.03
N ASP A 711 -15.16 -13.22 2.38
CA ASP A 711 -14.93 -14.23 1.37
C ASP A 711 -15.01 -15.64 1.97
N ALA A 712 -14.29 -15.91 3.05
CA ALA A 712 -14.25 -17.22 3.67
C ALA A 712 -15.57 -17.63 4.35
N THR A 713 -16.38 -16.69 4.80
CA THR A 713 -17.65 -16.96 5.49
C THR A 713 -18.85 -16.80 4.58
N LEU A 714 -19.18 -15.58 4.16
CA LEU A 714 -20.40 -15.30 3.40
C LEU A 714 -20.34 -15.90 2.01
N VAL A 715 -19.24 -15.71 1.29
CA VAL A 715 -19.15 -16.14 -0.09
C VAL A 715 -19.02 -17.66 -0.18
N ARG A 716 -18.03 -18.25 0.46
CA ARG A 716 -17.72 -19.69 0.28
C ARG A 716 -18.63 -20.62 1.01
N VAL A 717 -19.01 -20.28 2.22
CA VAL A 717 -19.85 -21.17 3.05
C VAL A 717 -21.32 -21.04 2.71
N LEU A 718 -21.78 -19.86 2.28
CA LEU A 718 -23.20 -19.59 2.05
C LEU A 718 -23.52 -19.44 0.55
N ILE A 719 -22.88 -18.50 -0.15
CA ILE A 719 -23.26 -18.16 -1.53
C ILE A 719 -22.86 -19.26 -2.51
N VAL A 720 -21.63 -19.80 -2.43
CA VAL A 720 -21.14 -20.80 -3.38
C VAL A 720 -22.00 -22.05 -3.37
N PRO A 721 -22.34 -22.72 -2.24
CA PRO A 721 -23.22 -23.88 -2.23
C PRO A 721 -24.62 -23.54 -2.71
N ALA A 722 -25.19 -22.40 -2.30
CA ALA A 722 -26.54 -21.99 -2.74
C ALA A 722 -26.60 -21.82 -4.26
N MET A 723 -25.63 -21.09 -4.84
CA MET A 723 -25.55 -20.89 -6.29
C MET A 723 -25.30 -22.20 -7.06
N MET A 724 -24.39 -23.04 -6.56
CA MET A 724 -24.11 -24.34 -7.22
C MET A 724 -25.34 -25.23 -7.22
N ARG A 725 -26.18 -25.15 -6.19
CA ARG A 725 -27.47 -25.87 -6.16
C ARG A 725 -28.44 -25.31 -7.20
N LEU A 726 -28.56 -23.98 -7.30
CA LEU A 726 -29.47 -23.33 -8.23
C LEU A 726 -29.08 -23.56 -9.70
N MET A 727 -27.79 -23.58 -9.99
CA MET A 727 -27.26 -23.75 -11.34
C MET A 727 -27.19 -25.22 -11.77
N GLY A 728 -27.14 -26.17 -10.82
CA GLY A 728 -27.13 -27.60 -11.13
C GLY A 728 -26.04 -28.01 -12.12
N ASP A 729 -26.40 -28.70 -13.21
CA ASP A 729 -25.43 -29.15 -14.22
C ASP A 729 -24.83 -28.05 -15.07
N LEU A 730 -25.42 -26.84 -15.09
CA LEU A 730 -24.83 -25.68 -15.76
C LEU A 730 -23.45 -25.27 -15.20
N ASN A 731 -23.16 -25.59 -13.94
CA ASN A 731 -21.85 -25.36 -13.35
C ASN A 731 -20.73 -26.01 -14.16
N TRP A 732 -20.99 -27.13 -14.82
CA TRP A 732 -20.00 -27.93 -15.52
C TRP A 732 -19.98 -27.70 -17.04
N TRP A 733 -20.72 -26.70 -17.51
CA TRP A 733 -20.77 -26.39 -18.94
C TRP A 733 -19.40 -25.82 -19.42
N GLY A 734 -18.87 -26.44 -20.49
CA GLY A 734 -17.62 -26.04 -21.12
C GLY A 734 -17.37 -26.72 -22.46
N PRO A 735 -16.43 -26.17 -23.28
CA PRO A 735 -16.09 -26.78 -24.58
C PRO A 735 -15.53 -28.18 -24.40
N GLY A 736 -16.18 -29.16 -25.05
CA GLY A 736 -15.80 -30.60 -25.01
C GLY A 736 -16.53 -31.45 -23.98
N HIS A 737 -17.41 -30.89 -23.15
CA HIS A 737 -18.23 -31.65 -22.22
C HIS A 737 -19.71 -31.54 -22.62
N ARG A 738 -20.13 -32.39 -23.54
CA ARG A 738 -21.54 -32.69 -23.76
C ARG A 738 -21.87 -34.02 -23.03
N GLY A 739 -22.49 -33.92 -21.87
CA GLY A 739 -23.12 -35.06 -21.25
C GLY A 739 -22.57 -35.48 -19.89
N ARG A 740 -23.43 -36.11 -19.13
CA ARG A 740 -23.18 -36.72 -17.83
C ARG A 740 -21.96 -37.64 -17.87
N PRO A 741 -21.13 -37.68 -16.83
CA PRO A 741 -20.10 -38.71 -16.73
C PRO A 741 -20.78 -40.07 -16.91
N HIS A 742 -20.25 -40.90 -17.81
CA HIS A 742 -20.68 -42.29 -17.90
C HIS A 742 -20.34 -42.96 -16.57
N VAL A 743 -21.29 -43.05 -15.68
CA VAL A 743 -21.21 -43.96 -14.55
C VAL A 743 -21.15 -45.38 -15.19
N ARG A 744 -19.95 -45.97 -15.21
CA ARG A 744 -19.86 -47.43 -15.42
C ARG A 744 -20.67 -48.06 -14.30
N ALA A 745 -21.87 -48.47 -14.60
CA ALA A 745 -22.60 -49.44 -13.82
C ALA A 745 -21.72 -50.70 -13.79
N GLU A 746 -21.02 -50.96 -12.71
CA GLU A 746 -20.50 -52.28 -12.42
C GLU A 746 -21.75 -53.20 -12.31
N GLY A 747 -21.98 -53.91 -13.40
CA GLY A 747 -23.06 -54.85 -13.50
C GLY A 747 -22.86 -55.96 -12.47
N THR A 748 -23.72 -55.99 -11.49
CA THR A 748 -24.05 -57.16 -10.72
C THR A 748 -24.82 -58.13 -11.67
N GLU A 749 -24.09 -58.91 -12.47
CA GLU A 749 -24.63 -60.15 -12.99
C GLU A 749 -24.73 -61.13 -11.83
N VAL A 750 -25.88 -61.16 -11.21
CA VAL A 750 -26.34 -62.34 -10.49
C VAL A 750 -27.00 -63.22 -11.56
N ARG A 751 -26.32 -64.26 -12.00
CA ARG A 751 -26.95 -65.40 -12.74
C ARG A 751 -27.48 -66.44 -11.76
N PRO A 752 -28.56 -67.10 -12.08
CA PRO A 752 -29.34 -67.95 -11.19
C PRO A 752 -28.69 -69.27 -10.81
#